data_1695d446eb3325c8b20d4bba0fbd1b24
#
_entry.id   1695d446eb3325c8b20d4bba0fbd1b24
#
_cell.length_a   1.000
_cell.length_b   1.000
_cell.length_c   1.000
_cell.angle_alpha   90.00
_cell.angle_beta   90.00
_cell.angle_gamma   90.00
#
_symmetry.space_group_name_H-M   'P 1'
#
loop_
_entity.id
_entity.type
_entity.pdbx_description
1 polymer ?
#
loop_
_entity_poly.entity_id
_entity_poly.type
_entity_poly.pdbx_seq_one_letter_code
_entity_poly.pdbx_strand_id
1 'polypeptide(L)'
;MLAQTLKKMKTKLLFTGMLLILGGISVFTQSIMWEKDYGGQQFDWGRDLLALENGNLMLLCTARSTTDDLVGSGNHDLGDFWVVETDADGNIIWNKCYGGTGIEHARSIILDNDGNYVITGYTESSDGDVVGHHGLNDVWVIKISPTGTLLNHKSFGGSDDDLVYDLIQTSDGGYAFVAGTQSNDGDVSGLHTDGGVPEMDFWVVKIDHDFNITWQKCYGGMKDEVAYDIVETPAGDFIVGGWTNSIDGDVTGWHPELEEEEEEEEYEGYDPYGDYWVIKINNTGDLLWQKCYGGGEHDFMQNILEDGYGNYMLVGYTSSHDGDVTNAYASGIWTLRINEAGEILNQYLYGQTGNYWMASARASDGGFLYTMESPASEGVAQCEFGVWDNYWIFKTDFKGRILWQTCVGGNSWDYPYAIEETPDGNFVVIGSIAEDGINISEMHGVKHDIWVVKIANDAPSNQININTFPAQALCPGSEITVPFAAYGVYNNTNVYSLEISDATGSFASPETVATIASKASGFHEFETILPADIVPGGDYKLRVKSSNPPLIGTENQGDITTCPVPASLIDIVLSASSATISWADVNCAETFTVKYKKAIGGSWITVTSTDSVLTLTGLLPETESKWKVRSDCNASPTDKSAFSLITESFTTLPLKEGDLVMNNFVITPNPTSDWLTIQMDYITSAYYQLFSTDGKLVLEGTINGSQNTIDVSSLNTGMYIVKLNTNTNTQSLNVIIE
;
A
#
# COMPACT_ATOMS: atom_id res chain seq x y z
N MET A 1 -24.77 -47.18 17.78
CA MET A 1 -24.15 -47.30 16.46
C MET A 1 -24.85 -46.49 15.36
N LEU A 2 -26.19 -46.37 15.36
CA LEU A 2 -26.89 -45.54 14.31
C LEU A 2 -26.75 -44.01 14.52
N ALA A 3 -26.54 -43.51 15.72
CA ALA A 3 -26.43 -42.06 16.01
C ALA A 3 -25.05 -41.48 15.69
N GLN A 4 -24.01 -42.29 15.57
CA GLN A 4 -22.68 -41.84 15.16
C GLN A 4 -22.51 -41.78 13.63
N THR A 5 -23.28 -42.56 12.89
CA THR A 5 -23.25 -42.57 11.43
C THR A 5 -23.99 -41.36 10.82
N LEU A 6 -25.01 -40.84 11.48
CA LEU A 6 -25.77 -39.67 11.03
C LEU A 6 -25.04 -38.34 11.32
N LYS A 7 -24.11 -38.31 12.29
CA LYS A 7 -23.28 -37.15 12.53
C LYS A 7 -22.12 -36.99 11.55
N LYS A 8 -21.64 -38.11 10.96
CA LYS A 8 -20.62 -38.09 9.88
C LYS A 8 -21.19 -37.80 8.49
N MET A 9 -22.50 -37.98 8.28
CA MET A 9 -23.13 -37.63 7.01
C MET A 9 -23.53 -36.11 6.92
N LYS A 10 -23.79 -35.42 8.02
CA LYS A 10 -24.08 -33.99 8.00
C LYS A 10 -22.85 -33.09 7.82
N THR A 11 -21.65 -33.59 8.12
CA THR A 11 -20.41 -32.84 7.91
C THR A 11 -19.83 -33.03 6.49
N LYS A 12 -20.37 -33.96 5.70
CA LYS A 12 -19.94 -34.18 4.30
C LYS A 12 -20.82 -33.48 3.24
N LEU A 13 -21.95 -32.85 3.65
CA LEU A 13 -22.84 -32.15 2.73
C LEU A 13 -22.73 -30.61 2.77
N LEU A 14 -21.78 -30.06 3.53
CA LEU A 14 -21.49 -28.60 3.55
C LEU A 14 -20.16 -28.25 2.88
N PHE A 15 -19.50 -29.23 2.25
CA PHE A 15 -18.21 -29.02 1.55
C PHE A 15 -18.31 -29.24 0.02
N THR A 16 -19.51 -29.21 -0.54
CA THR A 16 -19.68 -29.40 -2.02
C THR A 16 -20.46 -28.22 -2.60
N GLY A 17 -19.95 -27.01 -2.39
CA GLY A 17 -20.60 -25.79 -2.91
C GLY A 17 -19.64 -24.66 -3.16
N MET A 18 -18.33 -24.85 -2.97
CA MET A 18 -17.30 -23.92 -3.41
C MET A 18 -16.54 -24.57 -4.55
N LEU A 19 -17.24 -24.70 -5.68
CA LEU A 19 -16.62 -25.00 -6.95
C LEU A 19 -15.79 -23.76 -7.30
N LEU A 20 -14.48 -23.83 -7.09
CA LEU A 20 -13.51 -22.95 -7.70
C LEU A 20 -13.86 -22.82 -9.18
N ILE A 21 -14.35 -21.67 -9.58
CA ILE A 21 -14.17 -21.19 -10.94
C ILE A 21 -12.69 -20.78 -11.01
N LEU A 22 -11.81 -21.75 -11.07
CA LEU A 22 -10.54 -21.63 -11.77
C LEU A 22 -10.94 -21.49 -13.26
N GLY A 23 -11.39 -20.32 -13.64
CA GLY A 23 -11.24 -19.88 -15.01
C GLY A 23 -9.75 -19.97 -15.25
N GLY A 24 -9.32 -20.91 -16.10
CA GLY A 24 -7.93 -21.05 -16.47
C GLY A 24 -7.47 -19.70 -17.01
N ILE A 25 -6.78 -18.94 -16.18
CA ILE A 25 -5.93 -17.85 -16.63
C ILE A 25 -4.83 -18.60 -17.37
N SER A 26 -4.84 -18.57 -18.69
CA SER A 26 -3.69 -18.97 -19.48
C SER A 26 -2.58 -18.00 -19.09
N VAL A 27 -1.71 -18.42 -18.17
CA VAL A 27 -0.52 -17.66 -17.84
C VAL A 27 0.40 -17.82 -19.03
N PHE A 28 0.63 -16.73 -19.77
CA PHE A 28 1.50 -16.73 -20.92
C PHE A 28 2.95 -16.81 -20.43
N THR A 29 3.71 -17.77 -20.96
CA THR A 29 5.17 -17.79 -20.80
C THR A 29 5.77 -16.78 -21.78
N GLN A 30 6.71 -15.98 -21.30
CA GLN A 30 7.43 -15.01 -22.13
C GLN A 30 8.60 -15.69 -22.84
N SER A 31 8.95 -15.21 -24.03
CA SER A 31 10.09 -15.73 -24.77
C SER A 31 11.38 -15.02 -24.39
N ILE A 32 12.45 -15.79 -24.20
CA ILE A 32 13.80 -15.24 -24.09
C ILE A 32 14.18 -14.68 -25.47
N MET A 33 14.54 -13.39 -25.52
CA MET A 33 15.03 -12.75 -26.74
C MET A 33 16.49 -13.04 -26.95
N TRP A 34 17.28 -12.88 -25.89
CA TRP A 34 18.67 -13.26 -25.80
C TRP A 34 19.06 -13.48 -24.32
N GLU A 35 20.12 -14.20 -24.13
CA GLU A 35 20.82 -14.36 -22.86
C GLU A 35 22.32 -14.22 -23.10
N LYS A 36 23.03 -13.72 -22.06
CA LYS A 36 24.48 -13.52 -22.08
C LYS A 36 25.04 -13.78 -20.71
N ASP A 37 26.16 -14.45 -20.68
CA ASP A 37 27.02 -14.55 -19.53
C ASP A 37 28.21 -13.60 -19.66
N TYR A 38 28.64 -13.06 -18.53
CA TYR A 38 29.78 -12.17 -18.42
C TYR A 38 30.61 -12.58 -17.23
N GLY A 39 31.93 -12.46 -17.34
CA GLY A 39 32.80 -12.82 -16.24
C GLY A 39 34.11 -13.43 -16.69
N GLY A 40 34.63 -14.32 -15.86
CA GLY A 40 35.86 -15.07 -16.11
C GLY A 40 35.96 -16.31 -15.22
N GLN A 41 37.20 -16.72 -14.85
CA GLN A 41 37.42 -18.03 -14.20
C GLN A 41 37.24 -18.00 -12.67
N GLN A 42 36.84 -16.89 -12.05
CA GLN A 42 36.60 -16.76 -10.62
C GLN A 42 35.12 -16.47 -10.37
N PHE A 43 34.76 -16.07 -9.13
CA PHE A 43 33.40 -15.67 -8.79
C PHE A 43 33.12 -14.24 -9.24
N ASP A 44 32.12 -14.08 -10.06
CA ASP A 44 31.63 -12.78 -10.52
C ASP A 44 30.10 -12.68 -10.26
N TRP A 45 29.62 -11.55 -9.76
CA TRP A 45 28.22 -11.37 -9.39
C TRP A 45 27.62 -10.14 -10.07
N GLY A 46 26.52 -10.32 -10.79
CA GLY A 46 25.66 -9.22 -11.20
C GLY A 46 24.95 -8.64 -9.98
N ARG A 47 24.86 -7.31 -9.90
CA ARG A 47 24.28 -6.64 -8.73
C ARG A 47 23.12 -5.73 -9.10
N ASP A 48 23.32 -4.87 -10.09
CA ASP A 48 22.33 -3.88 -10.49
C ASP A 48 22.49 -3.57 -11.99
N LEU A 49 21.47 -2.95 -12.58
CA LEU A 49 21.52 -2.58 -13.99
C LEU A 49 20.70 -1.32 -14.27
N LEU A 50 21.07 -0.60 -15.33
CA LEU A 50 20.26 0.49 -15.90
C LEU A 50 19.96 0.22 -17.36
N ALA A 51 18.70 0.31 -17.75
CA ALA A 51 18.28 0.31 -19.14
C ALA A 51 18.29 1.76 -19.69
N LEU A 52 19.25 2.06 -20.54
CA LEU A 52 19.48 3.41 -21.04
C LEU A 52 18.51 3.79 -22.18
N GLU A 53 18.17 5.08 -22.32
CA GLU A 53 17.24 5.57 -23.34
C GLU A 53 17.64 5.22 -24.80
N ASN A 54 18.95 5.02 -25.06
CA ASN A 54 19.48 4.61 -26.36
C ASN A 54 19.34 3.10 -26.63
N GLY A 55 18.84 2.34 -25.66
CA GLY A 55 18.69 0.89 -25.71
C GLY A 55 19.88 0.10 -25.19
N ASN A 56 21.01 0.74 -24.86
CA ASN A 56 22.15 0.11 -24.21
C ASN A 56 21.80 -0.27 -22.77
N LEU A 57 22.59 -1.14 -22.18
CA LEU A 57 22.49 -1.49 -20.76
C LEU A 57 23.80 -1.08 -20.05
N MET A 58 23.63 -0.58 -18.84
CA MET A 58 24.75 -0.40 -17.91
C MET A 58 24.61 -1.45 -16.81
N LEU A 59 25.57 -2.35 -16.70
CA LEU A 59 25.58 -3.43 -15.72
C LEU A 59 26.56 -3.05 -14.61
N LEU A 60 26.15 -3.24 -13.37
CA LEU A 60 26.98 -3.12 -12.19
C LEU A 60 27.20 -4.50 -11.60
N CYS A 61 28.46 -4.84 -11.37
CA CYS A 61 28.88 -6.15 -10.95
C CYS A 61 29.95 -6.06 -9.87
N THR A 62 30.11 -7.14 -9.11
CA THR A 62 31.31 -7.40 -8.29
C THR A 62 32.11 -8.48 -8.99
N ALA A 63 33.30 -8.18 -9.42
CA ALA A 63 34.14 -9.12 -10.17
C ALA A 63 35.42 -9.47 -9.48
N ARG A 64 35.71 -10.79 -9.36
CA ARG A 64 36.98 -11.33 -8.86
C ARG A 64 37.87 -11.90 -9.96
N SER A 65 37.32 -12.04 -11.16
CA SER A 65 38.05 -12.57 -12.30
C SER A 65 38.96 -11.52 -12.92
N THR A 66 40.09 -11.96 -13.45
CA THR A 66 41.05 -11.15 -14.24
C THR A 66 41.24 -11.69 -15.65
N THR A 67 40.44 -12.68 -16.00
CA THR A 67 40.48 -13.40 -17.29
C THR A 67 39.24 -13.06 -18.12
N ASP A 68 39.22 -13.54 -19.34
CA ASP A 68 38.09 -13.51 -20.26
C ASP A 68 37.57 -12.08 -20.48
N ASP A 69 36.35 -11.74 -20.12
CA ASP A 69 35.77 -10.41 -20.32
C ASP A 69 36.45 -9.30 -19.51
N LEU A 70 37.15 -9.65 -18.43
CA LEU A 70 37.81 -8.71 -17.56
C LEU A 70 39.28 -8.39 -17.98
N VAL A 71 39.77 -8.97 -19.06
CA VAL A 71 41.12 -8.68 -19.57
C VAL A 71 41.23 -7.21 -19.94
N GLY A 72 42.05 -6.46 -19.21
CA GLY A 72 42.28 -5.03 -19.42
C GLY A 72 41.27 -4.10 -18.74
N SER A 73 40.37 -4.62 -17.94
CA SER A 73 39.38 -3.83 -17.17
C SER A 73 40.01 -3.04 -16.00
N GLY A 74 41.17 -3.49 -15.50
CA GLY A 74 41.84 -2.88 -14.34
C GLY A 74 41.58 -3.58 -13.01
N ASN A 75 40.98 -4.76 -13.00
CA ASN A 75 40.68 -5.51 -11.78
C ASN A 75 41.92 -5.86 -10.94
N HIS A 76 41.80 -5.78 -9.60
CA HIS A 76 42.85 -5.97 -8.61
C HIS A 76 42.85 -7.35 -7.91
N ASP A 77 42.16 -8.34 -8.45
CA ASP A 77 42.18 -9.78 -8.07
C ASP A 77 41.22 -10.21 -6.91
N LEU A 78 40.81 -9.35 -5.98
CA LEU A 78 40.00 -9.80 -4.82
C LEU A 78 38.50 -9.48 -4.92
N GLY A 79 38.14 -8.53 -5.74
CA GLY A 79 36.77 -8.12 -6.00
C GLY A 79 36.68 -6.61 -6.15
N ASP A 80 36.40 -6.12 -7.36
CA ASP A 80 36.20 -4.70 -7.67
C ASP A 80 34.77 -4.42 -8.10
N PHE A 81 34.37 -3.16 -8.07
CA PHE A 81 33.19 -2.73 -8.85
C PHE A 81 33.51 -2.88 -10.33
N TRP A 82 32.85 -3.76 -11.00
CA TRP A 82 32.96 -3.93 -12.44
C TRP A 82 31.76 -3.34 -13.14
N VAL A 83 32.00 -2.31 -13.93
CA VAL A 83 30.97 -1.59 -14.68
C VAL A 83 31.10 -1.93 -16.16
N VAL A 84 30.01 -2.34 -16.79
CA VAL A 84 29.96 -2.80 -18.17
C VAL A 84 28.86 -2.07 -18.93
N GLU A 85 29.18 -1.36 -19.99
CA GLU A 85 28.19 -0.90 -20.96
C GLU A 85 28.08 -1.91 -22.10
N THR A 86 26.85 -2.34 -22.37
CA THR A 86 26.54 -3.21 -23.51
C THR A 86 25.63 -2.51 -24.50
N ASP A 87 25.61 -2.99 -25.75
CA ASP A 87 24.59 -2.62 -26.72
C ASP A 87 23.25 -3.33 -26.40
N ALA A 88 22.21 -3.03 -27.18
CA ALA A 88 20.86 -3.59 -26.99
C ALA A 88 20.80 -5.12 -27.18
N ASP A 89 21.80 -5.70 -27.83
CA ASP A 89 21.94 -7.14 -28.05
C ASP A 89 22.87 -7.82 -27.00
N GLY A 90 23.30 -7.06 -25.98
CA GLY A 90 24.15 -7.57 -24.88
C GLY A 90 25.64 -7.66 -25.25
N ASN A 91 26.15 -7.07 -26.34
CA ASN A 91 27.57 -7.09 -26.60
C ASN A 91 28.30 -5.97 -25.88
N ILE A 92 29.41 -6.25 -25.25
CA ILE A 92 30.21 -5.29 -24.47
C ILE A 92 30.72 -4.16 -25.41
N ILE A 93 30.40 -2.92 -25.05
CA ILE A 93 30.92 -1.71 -25.69
C ILE A 93 32.19 -1.27 -24.99
N TRP A 94 32.16 -1.20 -23.68
CA TRP A 94 33.30 -0.98 -22.80
C TRP A 94 33.05 -1.59 -21.42
N ASN A 95 34.11 -1.87 -20.71
CA ASN A 95 34.04 -2.28 -19.32
C ASN A 95 35.23 -1.71 -18.52
N LYS A 96 35.08 -1.56 -17.20
CA LYS A 96 36.12 -1.05 -16.32
C LYS A 96 35.87 -1.46 -14.87
N CYS A 97 36.95 -1.78 -14.17
CA CYS A 97 36.94 -2.04 -12.73
C CYS A 97 37.40 -0.79 -11.96
N TYR A 98 36.85 -0.65 -10.76
CA TYR A 98 37.23 0.38 -9.79
C TYR A 98 37.33 -0.29 -8.42
N GLY A 99 38.45 -0.01 -7.72
CA GLY A 99 38.70 -0.63 -6.42
C GLY A 99 40.11 -0.46 -5.95
N GLY A 100 40.54 -1.33 -5.03
CA GLY A 100 41.86 -1.40 -4.47
C GLY A 100 42.34 -2.84 -4.25
N THR A 101 43.22 -3.06 -3.28
CA THR A 101 43.77 -4.41 -3.00
C THR A 101 42.87 -5.23 -2.04
N GLY A 102 41.87 -4.67 -1.43
CA GLY A 102 40.83 -5.35 -0.63
C GLY A 102 39.66 -5.84 -1.50
N ILE A 103 38.51 -6.03 -0.87
CA ILE A 103 37.30 -6.45 -1.56
C ILE A 103 36.35 -5.26 -1.65
N GLU A 104 35.81 -5.00 -2.83
CA GLU A 104 34.73 -4.07 -3.10
C GLU A 104 33.48 -4.84 -3.50
N HIS A 105 32.39 -4.60 -2.78
CA HIS A 105 31.09 -5.17 -3.07
C HIS A 105 30.16 -4.10 -3.66
N ALA A 106 29.86 -4.19 -4.93
CA ALA A 106 28.92 -3.31 -5.62
C ALA A 106 27.48 -3.53 -5.11
N ARG A 107 26.66 -2.45 -5.09
CA ARG A 107 25.27 -2.51 -4.63
C ARG A 107 24.29 -1.83 -5.56
N SER A 108 24.41 -0.53 -5.80
CA SER A 108 23.44 0.24 -6.57
C SER A 108 24.12 1.17 -7.56
N ILE A 109 23.50 1.38 -8.73
CA ILE A 109 23.94 2.31 -9.77
C ILE A 109 22.76 3.18 -10.22
N ILE A 110 22.98 4.49 -10.28
CA ILE A 110 22.01 5.44 -10.81
C ILE A 110 22.60 6.29 -11.92
N LEU A 111 21.77 6.78 -12.83
CA LEU A 111 22.11 7.83 -13.77
C LEU A 111 21.68 9.18 -13.18
N ASP A 112 22.65 10.09 -12.96
CA ASP A 112 22.34 11.40 -12.40
C ASP A 112 21.82 12.39 -13.48
N ASN A 113 21.29 13.52 -13.03
CA ASN A 113 20.74 14.57 -13.90
C ASN A 113 21.77 15.23 -14.82
N ASP A 114 23.07 15.07 -14.53
CA ASP A 114 24.17 15.54 -15.36
C ASP A 114 24.60 14.51 -16.43
N GLY A 115 23.96 13.33 -16.43
CA GLY A 115 24.24 12.22 -17.34
C GLY A 115 25.48 11.40 -16.94
N ASN A 116 25.92 11.47 -15.69
CA ASN A 116 26.97 10.61 -15.17
C ASN A 116 26.35 9.45 -14.38
N TYR A 117 27.13 8.40 -14.16
CA TYR A 117 26.72 7.29 -13.29
C TYR A 117 27.28 7.51 -11.89
N VAL A 118 26.41 7.34 -10.89
CA VAL A 118 26.81 7.30 -9.48
C VAL A 118 26.56 5.89 -8.97
N ILE A 119 27.59 5.31 -8.37
CA ILE A 119 27.64 3.91 -7.97
C ILE A 119 27.97 3.86 -6.50
N THR A 120 27.33 2.99 -5.78
CA THR A 120 27.63 2.72 -4.38
C THR A 120 27.80 1.23 -4.11
N GLY A 121 28.53 0.96 -3.08
CA GLY A 121 28.79 -0.33 -2.50
C GLY A 121 29.67 -0.16 -1.26
N TYR A 122 30.29 -1.20 -0.78
CA TYR A 122 31.21 -1.10 0.35
C TYR A 122 32.58 -1.68 0.00
N THR A 123 33.60 -1.21 0.70
CA THR A 123 35.01 -1.49 0.44
C THR A 123 35.78 -1.87 1.70
N GLU A 124 36.66 -2.83 1.57
CA GLU A 124 37.75 -3.16 2.56
C GLU A 124 39.09 -2.52 2.20
N SER A 125 39.15 -1.81 1.06
CA SER A 125 40.41 -1.26 0.55
C SER A 125 40.78 0.08 1.17
N SER A 126 42.07 0.32 1.33
CA SER A 126 42.63 1.62 1.72
C SER A 126 43.62 2.19 0.68
N ASP A 127 43.60 1.62 -0.53
CA ASP A 127 44.48 1.99 -1.64
C ASP A 127 43.78 1.90 -3.00
N GLY A 128 44.52 1.98 -4.10
CA GLY A 128 43.98 1.98 -5.44
C GLY A 128 43.16 3.24 -5.73
N ASP A 129 41.89 3.05 -6.15
CA ASP A 129 40.92 4.12 -6.35
C ASP A 129 40.25 4.53 -5.04
N VAL A 130 40.40 3.77 -3.95
CA VAL A 130 39.75 4.02 -2.66
C VAL A 130 40.55 4.98 -1.81
N VAL A 131 39.87 6.01 -1.28
CA VAL A 131 40.48 6.96 -0.34
C VAL A 131 39.51 7.22 0.83
N GLY A 132 40.11 7.43 2.02
CA GLY A 132 39.33 7.79 3.21
C GLY A 132 38.70 6.61 3.93
N HIS A 133 39.13 5.39 3.69
CA HIS A 133 38.69 4.19 4.40
C HIS A 133 39.00 4.29 5.91
N HIS A 134 38.03 3.92 6.76
CA HIS A 134 38.07 4.13 8.20
C HIS A 134 38.16 2.86 9.04
N GLY A 135 37.59 1.74 8.61
CA GLY A 135 37.42 0.57 9.47
C GLY A 135 37.46 -0.78 8.81
N LEU A 136 36.44 -1.58 8.99
CA LEU A 136 36.24 -2.88 8.38
C LEU A 136 35.68 -2.72 6.96
N ASN A 137 34.40 -2.57 6.82
CA ASN A 137 33.75 -2.24 5.57
C ASN A 137 33.22 -0.81 5.64
N ASP A 138 33.61 0.03 4.69
CA ASP A 138 33.06 1.38 4.57
C ASP A 138 32.18 1.50 3.32
N VAL A 139 31.12 2.31 3.39
CA VAL A 139 30.38 2.74 2.21
C VAL A 139 31.32 3.46 1.25
N TRP A 140 31.36 3.04 0.00
CA TRP A 140 32.14 3.69 -1.04
C TRP A 140 31.23 4.17 -2.16
N VAL A 141 31.25 5.48 -2.42
CA VAL A 141 30.48 6.13 -3.49
C VAL A 141 31.42 6.64 -4.55
N ILE A 142 31.17 6.29 -5.80
CA ILE A 142 31.94 6.79 -6.95
C ILE A 142 31.03 7.44 -7.98
N LYS A 143 31.54 8.45 -8.66
CA LYS A 143 30.91 9.07 -9.82
C LYS A 143 31.79 8.89 -11.04
N ILE A 144 31.22 8.34 -12.11
CA ILE A 144 31.93 8.11 -13.37
C ILE A 144 31.22 8.80 -14.53
N SER A 145 32.00 9.22 -15.55
CA SER A 145 31.43 9.74 -16.79
C SER A 145 30.78 8.64 -17.61
N PRO A 146 29.98 8.96 -18.65
CA PRO A 146 29.41 7.99 -19.59
C PRO A 146 30.44 7.10 -20.30
N THR A 147 31.71 7.46 -20.27
CA THR A 147 32.82 6.69 -20.84
C THR A 147 33.68 5.99 -19.80
N GLY A 148 33.18 5.85 -18.56
CA GLY A 148 33.88 5.17 -17.49
C GLY A 148 35.07 5.93 -16.88
N THR A 149 35.17 7.27 -17.04
CA THR A 149 36.19 8.04 -16.35
C THR A 149 35.76 8.35 -14.93
N LEU A 150 36.56 7.97 -13.93
CA LEU A 150 36.32 8.31 -12.53
C LEU A 150 36.38 9.83 -12.34
N LEU A 151 35.30 10.44 -11.90
CA LEU A 151 35.14 11.89 -11.72
C LEU A 151 35.24 12.32 -10.27
N ASN A 152 34.61 11.56 -9.37
CA ASN A 152 34.62 11.79 -7.93
C ASN A 152 34.46 10.45 -7.20
N HIS A 153 34.98 10.35 -5.99
CA HIS A 153 34.83 9.17 -5.15
C HIS A 153 35.07 9.53 -3.69
N LYS A 154 34.44 8.82 -2.76
CA LYS A 154 34.61 8.99 -1.33
C LYS A 154 34.13 7.79 -0.55
N SER A 155 34.85 7.42 0.52
CA SER A 155 34.39 6.47 1.53
C SER A 155 33.73 7.18 2.69
N PHE A 156 32.73 6.53 3.28
CA PHE A 156 31.96 6.99 4.43
C PHE A 156 31.84 5.83 5.41
N GLY A 157 32.04 6.08 6.69
CA GLY A 157 31.91 5.05 7.71
C GLY A 157 32.65 5.38 9.00
N GLY A 158 32.86 4.37 9.80
CA GLY A 158 33.60 4.44 11.05
C GLY A 158 34.54 3.24 11.24
N SER A 159 34.74 2.81 12.48
CA SER A 159 35.71 1.74 12.77
C SER A 159 35.21 0.31 12.58
N ASP A 160 33.90 0.12 12.49
CA ASP A 160 33.24 -1.19 12.32
C ASP A 160 32.62 -1.32 10.92
N ASP A 161 31.65 -2.22 10.72
CA ASP A 161 31.04 -2.46 9.42
C ASP A 161 29.96 -1.42 9.09
N ASP A 162 30.07 -0.82 7.91
CA ASP A 162 29.13 0.13 7.32
C ASP A 162 28.75 -0.36 5.91
N LEU A 163 27.58 -1.00 5.80
CA LEU A 163 27.16 -1.75 4.62
C LEU A 163 26.00 -1.04 3.91
N VAL A 164 26.29 -0.38 2.79
CA VAL A 164 25.28 0.31 1.98
C VAL A 164 24.45 -0.68 1.16
N TYR A 165 23.19 -0.35 0.91
CA TYR A 165 22.30 -1.14 0.08
C TYR A 165 21.72 -0.36 -1.10
N ASP A 166 21.34 0.90 -0.91
CA ASP A 166 20.75 1.70 -1.98
C ASP A 166 21.19 3.17 -1.94
N LEU A 167 21.12 3.84 -3.11
CA LEU A 167 21.44 5.24 -3.31
C LEU A 167 20.51 5.88 -4.32
N ILE A 168 20.01 7.06 -4.00
CA ILE A 168 19.19 7.88 -4.90
C ILE A 168 19.81 9.25 -5.14
N GLN A 169 19.51 9.86 -6.30
CA GLN A 169 19.73 11.30 -6.47
C GLN A 169 18.54 12.06 -5.89
N THR A 170 18.81 13.05 -5.05
CA THR A 170 17.77 13.89 -4.43
C THR A 170 17.38 15.07 -5.30
N SER A 171 16.16 15.58 -5.12
CA SER A 171 15.58 16.68 -5.91
C SER A 171 16.37 17.99 -5.86
N ASP A 172 17.21 18.18 -4.84
CA ASP A 172 18.12 19.33 -4.70
C ASP A 172 19.46 19.15 -5.44
N GLY A 173 19.65 18.01 -6.13
CA GLY A 173 20.84 17.69 -6.92
C GLY A 173 21.98 17.05 -6.14
N GLY A 174 21.81 16.77 -4.86
CA GLY A 174 22.67 15.91 -4.06
C GLY A 174 22.27 14.44 -4.18
N TYR A 175 22.68 13.63 -3.19
CA TYR A 175 22.34 12.21 -3.13
C TYR A 175 21.97 11.82 -1.70
N ALA A 176 21.21 10.75 -1.56
CA ALA A 176 20.98 10.09 -0.27
C ALA A 176 21.22 8.59 -0.43
N PHE A 177 21.84 7.97 0.57
CA PHE A 177 22.01 6.53 0.63
C PHE A 177 21.58 5.96 1.97
N VAL A 178 21.26 4.68 1.96
CA VAL A 178 20.92 3.91 3.16
C VAL A 178 21.87 2.74 3.34
N ALA A 179 22.22 2.50 4.60
CA ALA A 179 23.14 1.47 5.01
C ALA A 179 22.71 0.85 6.35
N GLY A 180 23.25 -0.31 6.67
CA GLY A 180 23.37 -0.80 8.04
C GLY A 180 24.74 -0.39 8.59
N THR A 181 24.79 0.13 9.81
CA THR A 181 26.03 0.52 10.47
C THR A 181 26.19 -0.13 11.83
N GLN A 182 27.41 -0.58 12.14
CA GLN A 182 27.84 -0.98 13.48
C GLN A 182 28.78 0.06 14.11
N SER A 183 29.09 1.13 13.38
CA SER A 183 30.02 2.18 13.78
C SER A 183 29.35 3.26 14.66
N ASN A 184 30.11 3.84 15.58
CA ASN A 184 29.70 5.03 16.34
C ASN A 184 30.82 6.06 16.42
N ASP A 185 31.64 6.13 15.40
CA ASP A 185 32.75 7.07 15.22
C ASP A 185 32.94 7.41 13.72
N GLY A 186 34.01 8.11 13.37
CA GLY A 186 34.24 8.54 12.00
C GLY A 186 33.16 9.47 11.49
N ASP A 187 32.49 9.09 10.42
CA ASP A 187 31.34 9.80 9.84
C ASP A 187 30.02 9.45 10.52
N VAL A 188 30.00 8.39 11.35
CA VAL A 188 28.80 7.83 11.99
C VAL A 188 28.63 8.36 13.40
N SER A 189 27.41 8.73 13.74
CA SER A 189 27.04 9.06 15.13
C SER A 189 25.58 8.78 15.38
N GLY A 190 25.28 8.31 16.59
CA GLY A 190 23.91 8.07 17.05
C GLY A 190 23.49 6.60 17.02
N LEU A 191 24.42 5.66 16.84
CA LEU A 191 24.17 4.21 16.94
C LEU A 191 23.53 3.87 18.29
N HIS A 192 22.48 3.07 18.28
CA HIS A 192 21.84 2.55 19.48
C HIS A 192 22.61 1.33 19.98
N THR A 193 23.22 1.43 21.16
CA THR A 193 24.03 0.34 21.73
C THR A 193 24.02 0.42 23.25
N ASP A 194 24.01 -0.73 23.92
CA ASP A 194 24.19 -0.84 25.36
C ASP A 194 25.67 -0.92 25.80
N GLY A 195 26.58 -0.85 24.81
CA GLY A 195 28.03 -0.96 25.00
C GLY A 195 28.54 -2.40 24.95
N GLY A 196 27.72 -3.35 24.47
CA GLY A 196 28.09 -4.72 24.09
C GLY A 196 28.75 -4.78 22.71
N VAL A 197 28.56 -5.89 22.00
CA VAL A 197 28.88 -5.99 20.56
C VAL A 197 27.88 -5.08 19.82
N PRO A 198 28.34 -4.18 18.95
CA PRO A 198 27.40 -3.35 18.21
C PRO A 198 26.52 -4.20 17.29
N GLU A 199 25.22 -3.98 17.37
CA GLU A 199 24.26 -4.46 16.40
C GLU A 199 24.07 -3.38 15.33
N MET A 200 23.43 -3.68 14.18
CA MET A 200 23.28 -2.73 13.09
C MET A 200 22.08 -1.81 13.29
N ASP A 201 22.25 -0.50 13.05
CA ASP A 201 21.16 0.47 12.88
C ASP A 201 20.99 0.83 11.40
N PHE A 202 19.80 1.28 11.00
CA PHE A 202 19.64 2.04 9.76
C PHE A 202 20.53 3.28 9.81
N TRP A 203 21.46 3.40 8.90
CA TRP A 203 22.24 4.60 8.71
C TRP A 203 21.80 5.31 7.43
N VAL A 204 21.19 6.49 7.59
CA VAL A 204 20.73 7.32 6.46
C VAL A 204 21.63 8.53 6.34
N VAL A 205 22.23 8.71 5.17
CA VAL A 205 23.18 9.77 4.89
C VAL A 205 22.75 10.58 3.67
N LYS A 206 22.65 11.89 3.83
CA LYS A 206 22.48 12.84 2.73
C LYS A 206 23.80 13.54 2.44
N ILE A 207 24.20 13.50 1.17
CA ILE A 207 25.42 14.16 0.68
C ILE A 207 25.07 15.20 -0.39
N ASP A 208 25.90 16.21 -0.53
CA ASP A 208 25.80 17.15 -1.64
C ASP A 208 26.38 16.57 -2.95
N HIS A 209 26.28 17.33 -4.03
CA HIS A 209 26.81 16.96 -5.35
C HIS A 209 28.32 16.63 -5.34
N ASP A 210 29.09 17.20 -4.43
CA ASP A 210 30.54 17.01 -4.27
C ASP A 210 30.87 15.90 -3.25
N PHE A 211 29.87 15.15 -2.78
CA PHE A 211 29.97 14.08 -1.80
C PHE A 211 30.36 14.53 -0.37
N ASN A 212 30.02 15.78 0.01
CA ASN A 212 30.12 16.19 1.40
C ASN A 212 28.84 15.84 2.15
N ILE A 213 28.97 15.28 3.36
CA ILE A 213 27.83 14.98 4.22
C ILE A 213 27.11 16.28 4.57
N THR A 214 25.84 16.38 4.24
CA THR A 214 24.96 17.46 4.67
C THR A 214 24.30 17.15 6.01
N TRP A 215 23.88 15.90 6.18
CA TRP A 215 23.47 15.30 7.45
C TRP A 215 23.57 13.78 7.38
N GLN A 216 23.66 13.14 8.53
CA GLN A 216 23.55 11.72 8.72
C GLN A 216 22.82 11.41 10.01
N LYS A 217 22.11 10.28 10.08
CA LYS A 217 21.43 9.80 11.30
C LYS A 217 21.33 8.29 11.30
N CYS A 218 21.48 7.73 12.51
CA CYS A 218 21.10 6.35 12.81
C CYS A 218 19.66 6.29 13.32
N TYR A 219 18.94 5.25 12.97
CA TYR A 219 17.61 4.93 13.47
C TYR A 219 17.58 3.45 13.79
N GLY A 220 17.04 3.08 14.95
CA GLY A 220 16.98 1.69 15.37
C GLY A 220 16.69 1.50 16.84
N GLY A 221 17.07 0.33 17.34
CA GLY A 221 16.97 -0.04 18.74
C GLY A 221 18.23 -0.74 19.24
N MET A 222 18.07 -1.70 20.15
CA MET A 222 19.21 -2.41 20.75
C MET A 222 19.58 -3.70 20.01
N LYS A 223 18.89 -4.03 18.92
CA LYS A 223 19.10 -5.18 18.06
C LYS A 223 19.36 -4.72 16.64
N ASP A 224 19.35 -5.65 15.67
CA ASP A 224 19.67 -5.35 14.28
C ASP A 224 18.52 -4.67 13.54
N GLU A 225 18.87 -3.60 12.84
CA GLU A 225 18.09 -2.94 11.81
C GLU A 225 18.91 -2.79 10.54
N VAL A 226 18.41 -3.26 9.42
CA VAL A 226 19.08 -3.11 8.12
C VAL A 226 18.18 -2.44 7.11
N ALA A 227 18.59 -1.23 6.65
CA ALA A 227 17.89 -0.50 5.60
C ALA A 227 18.31 -1.02 4.22
N TYR A 228 17.33 -1.34 3.38
CA TYR A 228 17.56 -1.87 2.03
C TYR A 228 17.25 -0.88 0.92
N ASP A 229 16.29 0.01 1.10
CA ASP A 229 15.83 0.88 0.04
C ASP A 229 15.36 2.24 0.56
N ILE A 230 15.49 3.27 -0.29
CA ILE A 230 15.11 4.65 0.01
C ILE A 230 14.44 5.30 -1.20
N VAL A 231 13.36 6.03 -0.96
CA VAL A 231 12.71 6.87 -1.97
C VAL A 231 12.49 8.28 -1.45
N GLU A 232 12.70 9.30 -2.30
CA GLU A 232 12.35 10.68 -2.00
C GLU A 232 10.89 10.92 -2.40
N THR A 233 10.09 11.43 -1.48
CA THR A 233 8.69 11.78 -1.75
C THR A 233 8.58 13.08 -2.55
N PRO A 234 7.47 13.36 -3.27
CA PRO A 234 7.27 14.63 -3.95
C PRO A 234 7.36 15.88 -3.05
N ALA A 235 7.24 15.70 -1.74
CA ALA A 235 7.41 16.77 -0.74
C ALA A 235 8.88 17.01 -0.33
N GLY A 236 9.80 16.16 -0.78
CA GLY A 236 11.22 16.20 -0.40
C GLY A 236 11.52 15.49 0.94
N ASP A 237 10.55 14.76 1.50
CA ASP A 237 10.78 13.83 2.61
C ASP A 237 11.31 12.50 2.06
N PHE A 238 11.78 11.60 2.93
CA PHE A 238 12.23 10.28 2.53
C PHE A 238 11.41 9.19 3.19
N ILE A 239 11.15 8.10 2.47
CA ILE A 239 10.69 6.83 3.01
C ILE A 239 11.85 5.86 2.89
N VAL A 240 12.24 5.28 4.01
CA VAL A 240 13.31 4.28 4.12
C VAL A 240 12.70 3.00 4.67
N GLY A 241 13.10 1.89 4.13
CA GLY A 241 12.59 0.61 4.57
C GLY A 241 13.63 -0.50 4.57
N GLY A 242 13.36 -1.48 5.38
CA GLY A 242 14.18 -2.65 5.59
C GLY A 242 13.52 -3.57 6.61
N TRP A 243 14.27 -4.09 7.54
CA TRP A 243 13.74 -4.93 8.60
C TRP A 243 14.34 -4.59 9.97
N THR A 244 13.66 -5.02 11.04
CA THR A 244 14.06 -4.84 12.43
C THR A 244 13.70 -6.07 13.26
N ASN A 245 14.52 -6.36 14.27
CA ASN A 245 14.16 -7.28 15.34
C ASN A 245 14.22 -6.61 16.73
N SER A 246 14.25 -5.28 16.76
CA SER A 246 14.20 -4.48 18.00
C SER A 246 12.77 -4.25 18.50
N ILE A 247 12.68 -4.02 19.81
CA ILE A 247 11.44 -3.69 20.52
C ILE A 247 11.51 -2.33 21.25
N ASP A 248 12.58 -1.60 21.04
CA ASP A 248 12.92 -0.35 21.74
C ASP A 248 13.56 0.68 20.81
N GLY A 249 14.17 1.74 21.39
CA GLY A 249 14.72 2.83 20.62
C GLY A 249 13.67 3.56 19.81
N ASP A 250 13.90 3.70 18.51
CA ASP A 250 12.95 4.29 17.55
C ASP A 250 11.88 3.29 17.11
N VAL A 251 12.05 1.99 17.39
CA VAL A 251 11.18 0.91 16.92
C VAL A 251 9.99 0.73 17.84
N THR A 252 8.80 0.74 17.27
CA THR A 252 7.57 0.35 17.99
C THR A 252 6.63 -0.40 17.07
N GLY A 253 5.90 -1.37 17.65
CA GLY A 253 4.89 -2.13 16.90
C GLY A 253 5.43 -3.43 16.29
N TRP A 254 6.62 -3.87 16.65
CA TRP A 254 7.15 -5.18 16.29
C TRP A 254 6.22 -6.32 16.77
N HIS A 255 6.09 -7.36 15.95
CA HIS A 255 5.21 -8.52 16.22
C HIS A 255 6.07 -9.67 16.77
N PRO A 256 6.06 -9.93 18.09
CA PRO A 256 6.82 -11.03 18.66
C PRO A 256 6.21 -12.38 18.28
N GLU A 257 7.05 -13.39 18.15
CA GLU A 257 6.62 -14.78 18.07
C GLU A 257 5.66 -15.13 19.22
N LEU A 258 4.56 -15.80 18.88
CA LEU A 258 3.66 -16.35 19.91
C LEU A 258 4.34 -17.57 20.54
N GLU A 259 4.89 -17.42 21.76
CA GLU A 259 5.57 -18.48 22.51
C GLU A 259 4.72 -19.77 22.51
N GLU A 260 5.03 -20.73 21.65
CA GLU A 260 4.72 -22.14 21.90
C GLU A 260 5.83 -22.65 22.84
N GLU A 261 5.47 -23.16 24.03
CA GLU A 261 6.38 -23.66 25.08
C GLU A 261 7.12 -24.95 24.61
N GLU A 262 7.92 -24.88 23.56
CA GLU A 262 8.88 -25.92 23.19
C GLU A 262 10.29 -25.37 23.31
N GLU A 263 11.10 -25.99 24.22
CA GLU A 263 12.52 -25.70 24.42
C GLU A 263 13.29 -25.99 23.11
N GLU A 264 13.38 -25.02 22.19
CA GLU A 264 14.28 -25.11 21.05
C GLU A 264 15.70 -24.76 21.50
N GLU A 265 16.68 -25.60 21.12
CA GLU A 265 18.09 -25.38 21.38
C GLU A 265 18.51 -24.07 20.65
N GLU A 266 18.88 -23.03 21.43
CA GLU A 266 19.47 -21.81 20.94
C GLU A 266 20.64 -22.16 19.96
N TYR A 267 20.42 -21.96 18.67
CA TYR A 267 21.51 -21.86 17.72
C TYR A 267 22.16 -20.50 17.96
N GLU A 268 23.28 -20.50 18.69
CA GLU A 268 24.08 -19.29 18.91
C GLU A 268 24.44 -18.66 17.53
N GLY A 269 23.83 -17.52 17.20
CA GLY A 269 24.28 -16.61 16.15
C GLY A 269 23.31 -16.26 15.03
N TYR A 270 22.05 -16.61 15.13
CA TYR A 270 21.03 -16.12 14.17
C TYR A 270 19.76 -15.81 14.96
N ASP A 271 19.46 -14.54 15.16
CA ASP A 271 18.15 -14.10 15.66
C ASP A 271 17.23 -13.96 14.44
N PRO A 272 16.32 -14.91 14.21
CA PRO A 272 15.74 -15.13 12.90
C PRO A 272 14.44 -14.35 12.64
N TYR A 273 13.86 -13.69 13.61
CA TYR A 273 12.53 -13.11 13.49
C TYR A 273 12.61 -11.58 13.42
N GLY A 274 12.06 -11.01 12.36
CA GLY A 274 12.01 -9.57 12.19
C GLY A 274 10.84 -9.15 11.31
N ASP A 275 10.38 -7.91 11.49
CA ASP A 275 9.32 -7.29 10.70
C ASP A 275 9.90 -6.37 9.63
N TYR A 276 9.15 -6.09 8.57
CA TYR A 276 9.42 -4.91 7.75
C TYR A 276 9.39 -3.69 8.65
N TRP A 277 10.45 -2.95 8.66
CA TRP A 277 10.48 -1.67 9.33
C TRP A 277 10.59 -0.53 8.32
N VAL A 278 9.64 0.39 8.39
CA VAL A 278 9.55 1.52 7.46
C VAL A 278 9.47 2.81 8.26
N ILE A 279 10.36 3.73 7.93
CA ILE A 279 10.38 5.06 8.53
C ILE A 279 10.12 6.12 7.46
N LYS A 280 9.41 7.17 7.82
CA LYS A 280 9.35 8.42 7.06
C LYS A 280 10.11 9.49 7.83
N ILE A 281 11.04 10.13 7.15
CA ILE A 281 11.87 11.21 7.69
C ILE A 281 11.73 12.45 6.81
N ASN A 282 11.87 13.64 7.42
CA ASN A 282 11.89 14.89 6.64
C ASN A 282 13.25 15.12 5.96
N ASN A 283 13.35 16.17 5.15
CA ASN A 283 14.55 16.53 4.40
C ASN A 283 15.77 16.92 5.28
N THR A 284 15.62 16.99 6.60
CA THR A 284 16.68 17.18 7.59
C THR A 284 16.95 15.95 8.43
N GLY A 285 16.33 14.82 8.08
CA GLY A 285 16.48 13.54 8.75
C GLY A 285 15.67 13.41 10.06
N ASP A 286 14.70 14.29 10.37
CA ASP A 286 13.89 14.10 11.56
C ASP A 286 12.78 13.09 11.31
N LEU A 287 12.63 12.11 12.22
CA LEU A 287 11.64 11.06 12.13
C LEU A 287 10.22 11.66 12.20
N LEU A 288 9.41 11.41 11.15
CA LEU A 288 8.03 11.84 11.08
C LEU A 288 7.07 10.74 11.56
N TRP A 289 7.29 9.53 11.11
CA TRP A 289 6.62 8.33 11.58
C TRP A 289 7.49 7.08 11.30
N GLN A 290 7.22 6.02 12.02
CA GLN A 290 7.76 4.70 11.78
C GLN A 290 6.66 3.65 11.95
N LYS A 291 6.80 2.50 11.28
CA LYS A 291 5.89 1.37 11.39
C LYS A 291 6.61 0.05 11.14
N CYS A 292 6.24 -0.94 11.95
CA CYS A 292 6.49 -2.34 11.66
C CYS A 292 5.31 -2.93 10.91
N TYR A 293 5.57 -3.82 9.96
CA TYR A 293 4.56 -4.62 9.27
C TYR A 293 5.06 -6.06 9.22
N GLY A 294 4.24 -6.99 9.68
CA GLY A 294 4.63 -8.39 9.74
C GLY A 294 3.70 -9.23 10.60
N GLY A 295 4.23 -10.34 11.07
CA GLY A 295 3.61 -11.24 12.00
C GLY A 295 4.63 -11.91 12.92
N GLY A 296 4.31 -13.06 13.46
CA GLY A 296 5.15 -13.75 14.44
C GLY A 296 6.33 -14.51 13.85
N GLU A 297 6.61 -14.40 12.55
CA GLU A 297 7.71 -15.07 11.89
C GLU A 297 8.58 -14.08 11.10
N HIS A 298 9.40 -14.56 10.13
CA HIS A 298 10.25 -13.70 9.33
C HIS A 298 9.49 -12.86 8.32
N ASP A 299 9.68 -11.57 8.39
CA ASP A 299 9.21 -10.58 7.44
C ASP A 299 10.36 -9.66 7.05
N PHE A 300 10.75 -9.69 5.78
CA PHE A 300 12.00 -9.11 5.31
C PHE A 300 11.77 -8.25 4.07
N MET A 301 11.79 -6.93 4.20
CA MET A 301 11.57 -6.00 3.11
C MET A 301 12.87 -5.73 2.34
N GLN A 302 12.78 -5.62 1.01
CA GLN A 302 13.93 -5.30 0.17
C GLN A 302 13.74 -4.08 -0.73
N ASN A 303 12.53 -3.83 -1.25
CA ASN A 303 12.33 -2.73 -2.18
C ASN A 303 11.11 -1.87 -1.83
N ILE A 304 11.18 -0.59 -2.20
CA ILE A 304 10.09 0.38 -2.17
C ILE A 304 9.88 0.91 -3.58
N LEU A 305 8.69 0.73 -4.14
CA LEU A 305 8.35 1.25 -5.46
C LEU A 305 7.26 2.31 -5.33
N GLU A 306 7.47 3.47 -5.91
CA GLU A 306 6.42 4.49 -6.01
C GLU A 306 5.36 4.05 -7.04
N ASP A 307 4.07 4.10 -6.68
CA ASP A 307 2.98 3.68 -7.59
C ASP A 307 2.54 4.76 -8.59
N GLY A 308 3.11 5.98 -8.50
CA GLY A 308 2.79 7.13 -9.32
C GLY A 308 1.51 7.86 -8.92
N TYR A 309 0.90 7.48 -7.81
CA TYR A 309 -0.29 8.10 -7.21
C TYR A 309 -0.03 8.64 -5.81
N GLY A 310 1.25 8.73 -5.42
CA GLY A 310 1.66 9.14 -4.08
C GLY A 310 1.49 8.05 -3.02
N ASN A 311 1.46 6.78 -3.43
CA ASN A 311 1.52 5.64 -2.53
C ASN A 311 2.76 4.80 -2.86
N TYR A 312 3.10 3.89 -1.97
CA TYR A 312 4.32 3.11 -2.04
C TYR A 312 4.00 1.63 -1.95
N MET A 313 4.66 0.85 -2.80
CA MET A 313 4.63 -0.60 -2.76
C MET A 313 5.89 -1.08 -2.06
N LEU A 314 5.74 -1.64 -0.87
CA LEU A 314 6.79 -2.35 -0.15
C LEU A 314 6.84 -3.77 -0.68
N VAL A 315 8.01 -4.26 -1.01
CA VAL A 315 8.21 -5.60 -1.58
C VAL A 315 9.27 -6.33 -0.78
N GLY A 316 8.96 -7.54 -0.38
CA GLY A 316 9.87 -8.36 0.37
C GLY A 316 9.34 -9.79 0.55
N TYR A 317 9.86 -10.49 1.51
CA TYR A 317 9.51 -11.85 1.85
C TYR A 317 8.75 -11.90 3.17
N THR A 318 7.81 -12.84 3.31
CA THR A 318 7.18 -13.19 4.58
C THR A 318 7.14 -14.71 4.75
N SER A 319 7.37 -15.18 5.97
CA SER A 319 6.96 -16.52 6.41
C SER A 319 5.81 -16.47 7.42
N SER A 320 5.37 -15.29 7.81
CA SER A 320 4.32 -15.09 8.80
C SER A 320 2.93 -15.51 8.31
N HIS A 321 2.12 -15.96 9.26
CA HIS A 321 0.75 -16.43 9.01
C HIS A 321 -0.30 -15.68 9.85
N ASP A 322 0.11 -14.64 10.54
CA ASP A 322 -0.68 -13.81 11.45
C ASP A 322 -0.29 -12.32 11.36
N GLY A 323 -0.60 -11.53 12.37
CA GLY A 323 -0.29 -10.11 12.41
C GLY A 323 -0.96 -9.34 11.26
N ASP A 324 -0.16 -8.59 10.53
CA ASP A 324 -0.60 -7.84 9.33
C ASP A 324 -0.75 -8.74 8.11
N VAL A 325 -0.14 -9.93 8.10
CA VAL A 325 -0.15 -10.84 6.96
C VAL A 325 -1.50 -11.54 6.84
N THR A 326 -2.30 -11.17 5.85
CA THR A 326 -3.63 -11.74 5.64
C THR A 326 -3.63 -12.84 4.60
N ASN A 327 -4.41 -13.92 4.83
CA ASN A 327 -4.57 -15.08 3.94
C ASN A 327 -3.30 -15.91 3.72
N ALA A 328 -2.36 -15.87 4.64
CA ALA A 328 -1.12 -16.62 4.54
C ALA A 328 -1.33 -18.10 4.89
N TYR A 329 -1.24 -18.95 3.89
CA TYR A 329 -1.07 -20.41 4.05
C TYR A 329 0.31 -20.86 3.55
N ALA A 330 1.18 -19.90 3.19
CA ALA A 330 2.46 -20.16 2.58
C ALA A 330 3.39 -18.95 2.71
N SER A 331 4.68 -19.19 2.81
CA SER A 331 5.73 -18.19 2.70
C SER A 331 5.89 -17.69 1.26
N GLY A 332 6.41 -16.49 1.03
CA GLY A 332 6.66 -16.00 -0.32
C GLY A 332 6.89 -14.50 -0.43
N ILE A 333 6.86 -13.97 -1.65
CA ILE A 333 6.91 -12.52 -1.88
C ILE A 333 5.65 -11.89 -1.29
N TRP A 334 5.86 -11.03 -0.33
CA TRP A 334 4.80 -10.22 0.25
C TRP A 334 4.91 -8.76 -0.23
N THR A 335 3.84 -8.27 -0.79
CA THR A 335 3.77 -6.88 -1.23
C THR A 335 2.70 -6.14 -0.45
N LEU A 336 3.08 -5.00 0.10
CA LEU A 336 2.22 -4.08 0.82
C LEU A 336 2.12 -2.76 0.07
N ARG A 337 0.94 -2.36 -0.32
CA ARG A 337 0.71 -1.00 -0.79
C ARG A 337 0.28 -0.13 0.38
N ILE A 338 1.08 0.90 0.67
CA ILE A 338 0.81 1.86 1.75
C ILE A 338 0.58 3.26 1.17
N ASN A 339 -0.19 4.08 1.88
CA ASN A 339 -0.30 5.52 1.58
C ASN A 339 0.85 6.30 2.23
N GLU A 340 0.92 7.61 1.98
CA GLU A 340 1.94 8.51 2.53
C GLU A 340 1.98 8.55 4.08
N ALA A 341 0.89 8.17 4.75
CA ALA A 341 0.83 8.05 6.21
C ALA A 341 1.23 6.66 6.73
N GLY A 342 1.68 5.75 5.86
CA GLY A 342 2.02 4.37 6.19
C GLY A 342 0.81 3.48 6.48
N GLU A 343 -0.39 3.81 6.04
CA GLU A 343 -1.56 2.95 6.22
C GLU A 343 -1.65 1.93 5.09
N ILE A 344 -1.88 0.66 5.42
CA ILE A 344 -2.01 -0.42 4.43
C ILE A 344 -3.28 -0.20 3.60
N LEU A 345 -3.12 -0.07 2.30
CA LEU A 345 -4.21 0.04 1.34
C LEU A 345 -4.64 -1.32 0.80
N ASN A 346 -3.67 -2.17 0.48
CA ASN A 346 -3.87 -3.57 0.08
C ASN A 346 -2.58 -4.35 0.20
N GLN A 347 -2.66 -5.67 0.12
CA GLN A 347 -1.53 -6.58 0.16
C GLN A 347 -1.75 -7.80 -0.72
N TYR A 348 -0.65 -8.40 -1.19
CA TYR A 348 -0.65 -9.64 -1.96
C TYR A 348 0.50 -10.52 -1.52
N LEU A 349 0.27 -11.83 -1.55
CA LEU A 349 1.28 -12.85 -1.29
C LEU A 349 1.41 -13.73 -2.55
N TYR A 350 2.62 -13.85 -3.07
CA TYR A 350 2.94 -14.66 -4.25
C TYR A 350 3.92 -15.77 -3.88
N GLY A 351 3.61 -16.97 -4.31
CA GLY A 351 4.52 -18.11 -4.21
C GLY A 351 4.41 -18.92 -2.92
N GLN A 352 5.24 -19.96 -2.87
CA GLN A 352 5.55 -20.80 -1.72
C GLN A 352 7.05 -21.09 -1.82
N THR A 353 7.89 -20.14 -1.44
CA THR A 353 9.34 -20.28 -1.61
C THR A 353 10.08 -19.84 -0.36
N GLY A 354 11.24 -20.42 -0.12
CA GLY A 354 12.02 -20.26 1.10
C GLY A 354 13.25 -19.36 0.98
N ASN A 355 13.41 -18.56 -0.09
CA ASN A 355 14.64 -17.80 -0.30
C ASN A 355 14.41 -16.28 -0.36
N TYR A 356 15.42 -15.51 0.06
CA TYR A 356 15.34 -14.09 0.37
C TYR A 356 15.75 -13.16 -0.79
N TRP A 357 16.39 -13.69 -1.86
CA TRP A 357 16.89 -12.85 -2.95
C TRP A 357 15.79 -12.55 -3.96
N MET A 358 15.45 -11.27 -4.06
CA MET A 358 14.44 -10.79 -4.99
C MET A 358 14.78 -9.39 -5.48
N ALA A 359 14.21 -9.02 -6.62
CA ALA A 359 14.20 -7.64 -7.09
C ALA A 359 12.84 -7.29 -7.68
N SER A 360 12.56 -6.01 -7.72
CA SER A 360 11.31 -5.51 -8.28
C SER A 360 11.53 -4.17 -8.98
N ALA A 361 10.70 -3.91 -9.98
CA ALA A 361 10.69 -2.63 -10.68
C ALA A 361 9.27 -2.24 -11.05
N ARG A 362 9.07 -0.95 -11.25
CA ARG A 362 7.82 -0.45 -11.81
C ARG A 362 7.86 -0.50 -13.33
N ALA A 363 6.84 -1.08 -13.95
CA ALA A 363 6.69 -1.07 -15.40
C ALA A 363 6.05 0.23 -15.90
N SER A 364 6.37 0.65 -17.13
CA SER A 364 5.87 1.87 -17.76
C SER A 364 4.35 1.88 -17.97
N ASP A 365 3.71 0.70 -17.98
CA ASP A 365 2.26 0.53 -18.05
C ASP A 365 1.56 0.64 -16.67
N GLY A 366 2.36 0.91 -15.61
CA GLY A 366 1.90 1.08 -14.23
C GLY A 366 1.74 -0.22 -13.45
N GLY A 367 2.04 -1.38 -14.04
CA GLY A 367 2.20 -2.63 -13.35
C GLY A 367 3.56 -2.74 -12.65
N PHE A 368 3.83 -3.89 -12.07
CA PHE A 368 5.07 -4.16 -11.36
C PHE A 368 5.72 -5.44 -11.89
N LEU A 369 7.04 -5.41 -11.95
CA LEU A 369 7.89 -6.53 -12.30
C LEU A 369 8.50 -7.09 -11.02
N TYR A 370 8.62 -8.39 -10.97
CA TYR A 370 9.27 -9.10 -9.88
C TYR A 370 10.14 -10.21 -10.42
N THR A 371 11.26 -10.39 -9.79
CA THR A 371 12.10 -11.57 -9.97
C THR A 371 12.55 -12.08 -8.61
N MET A 372 12.56 -13.37 -8.45
CA MET A 372 13.09 -14.02 -7.25
C MET A 372 13.64 -15.39 -7.58
N GLU A 373 14.43 -15.90 -6.67
CA GLU A 373 14.83 -17.28 -6.61
C GLU A 373 13.63 -18.17 -6.24
N SER A 374 13.38 -19.20 -7.00
CA SER A 374 12.27 -20.13 -6.76
C SER A 374 12.66 -21.57 -7.02
N PRO A 375 12.45 -22.48 -6.04
CA PRO A 375 12.60 -23.88 -6.27
C PRO A 375 11.56 -24.41 -7.26
N ALA A 376 11.95 -25.41 -8.03
CA ALA A 376 11.10 -25.98 -9.07
C ALA A 376 9.74 -26.45 -8.54
N SER A 377 8.65 -26.01 -9.17
CA SER A 377 7.30 -26.59 -9.14
C SER A 377 6.47 -26.45 -7.85
N GLU A 378 6.69 -25.49 -6.98
CA GLU A 378 5.82 -25.26 -5.83
C GLU A 378 5.00 -23.94 -5.94
N GLY A 379 3.75 -24.01 -5.51
CA GLY A 379 2.89 -22.84 -5.41
C GLY A 379 2.43 -22.22 -6.72
N VAL A 380 2.50 -20.90 -6.82
CA VAL A 380 2.11 -20.10 -7.99
C VAL A 380 3.18 -20.13 -9.06
N ALA A 381 4.45 -20.30 -8.69
CA ALA A 381 5.55 -20.46 -9.62
C ALA A 381 5.43 -21.77 -10.39
N GLN A 382 5.37 -21.68 -11.72
CA GLN A 382 5.28 -22.84 -12.60
C GLN A 382 6.64 -23.08 -13.27
N CYS A 383 7.69 -23.27 -12.47
CA CYS A 383 9.02 -23.60 -12.96
C CYS A 383 9.15 -25.11 -13.18
N GLU A 384 9.30 -25.55 -14.43
CA GLU A 384 9.42 -26.97 -14.78
C GLU A 384 10.89 -27.47 -14.83
N PHE A 385 11.88 -26.63 -14.44
CA PHE A 385 13.30 -26.89 -14.64
C PHE A 385 14.01 -27.29 -13.34
N GLY A 386 14.58 -28.50 -13.31
CA GLY A 386 15.54 -28.91 -12.28
C GLY A 386 14.96 -29.22 -10.89
N VAL A 387 15.89 -29.33 -9.93
CA VAL A 387 15.65 -29.54 -8.48
C VAL A 387 16.21 -28.39 -7.64
N TRP A 388 16.75 -27.34 -8.29
CA TRP A 388 17.42 -26.20 -7.69
C TRP A 388 16.72 -24.91 -8.07
N ASP A 389 17.08 -23.83 -7.40
CA ASP A 389 16.44 -22.53 -7.54
C ASP A 389 16.80 -21.87 -8.87
N ASN A 390 15.79 -21.31 -9.53
CA ASN A 390 15.88 -20.60 -10.82
C ASN A 390 15.30 -19.19 -10.69
N TYR A 391 15.53 -18.31 -11.66
CA TYR A 391 14.81 -17.03 -11.71
C TYR A 391 13.34 -17.28 -12.03
N TRP A 392 12.48 -17.03 -11.09
CA TRP A 392 11.06 -16.84 -11.34
C TRP A 392 10.79 -15.38 -11.60
N ILE A 393 10.31 -15.06 -12.78
CA ILE A 393 10.07 -13.71 -13.24
C ILE A 393 8.59 -13.57 -13.54
N PHE A 394 7.95 -12.55 -13.01
CA PHE A 394 6.54 -12.30 -13.28
C PHE A 394 6.22 -10.81 -13.28
N LYS A 395 5.15 -10.49 -14.02
CA LYS A 395 4.59 -9.14 -14.06
C LYS A 395 3.19 -9.16 -13.49
N THR A 396 2.86 -8.14 -12.70
CA THR A 396 1.51 -7.93 -12.23
C THR A 396 0.91 -6.66 -12.84
N ASP A 397 -0.43 -6.58 -12.81
CA ASP A 397 -1.07 -5.29 -12.92
C ASP A 397 -0.91 -4.51 -11.59
N PHE A 398 -1.33 -3.24 -11.59
CA PHE A 398 -1.27 -2.38 -10.39
C PHE A 398 -2.14 -2.89 -9.20
N LYS A 399 -3.01 -3.87 -9.43
CA LYS A 399 -3.80 -4.56 -8.41
C LYS A 399 -3.15 -5.84 -7.90
N GLY A 400 -1.90 -6.10 -8.29
CA GLY A 400 -1.19 -7.30 -7.89
C GLY A 400 -1.65 -8.60 -8.56
N ARG A 401 -2.44 -8.56 -9.64
CA ARG A 401 -2.79 -9.78 -10.38
C ARG A 401 -1.68 -10.11 -11.36
N ILE A 402 -1.18 -11.34 -11.32
CA ILE A 402 -0.17 -11.82 -12.27
C ILE A 402 -0.74 -11.76 -13.70
N LEU A 403 -0.07 -11.02 -14.56
CA LEU A 403 -0.38 -10.92 -15.98
C LEU A 403 0.31 -12.00 -16.77
N TRP A 404 1.56 -12.27 -16.46
CA TRP A 404 2.37 -13.35 -17.00
C TRP A 404 3.46 -13.74 -16.01
N GLN A 405 4.03 -14.92 -16.21
CA GLN A 405 5.20 -15.40 -15.49
C GLN A 405 6.05 -16.29 -16.40
N THR A 406 7.33 -16.35 -16.12
CA THR A 406 8.28 -17.25 -16.76
C THR A 406 9.34 -17.65 -15.76
N CYS A 407 9.97 -18.79 -16.02
CA CYS A 407 11.15 -19.23 -15.28
C CYS A 407 12.30 -19.39 -16.24
N VAL A 408 13.46 -18.95 -15.81
CA VAL A 408 14.70 -19.12 -16.58
C VAL A 408 15.82 -19.53 -15.62
N GLY A 409 16.76 -20.37 -16.08
CA GLY A 409 17.86 -20.81 -15.22
C GLY A 409 18.46 -22.12 -15.70
N GLY A 410 19.30 -22.69 -14.84
CA GLY A 410 20.12 -23.86 -15.08
C GLY A 410 19.74 -25.09 -14.25
N ASN A 411 20.74 -25.85 -13.90
CA ASN A 411 20.63 -27.05 -13.06
C ASN A 411 21.22 -26.85 -11.66
N SER A 412 21.51 -25.59 -11.28
CA SER A 412 22.11 -25.20 -10.00
C SER A 412 21.42 -23.94 -9.47
N TRP A 413 21.95 -23.36 -8.41
CA TRP A 413 21.42 -22.12 -7.83
C TRP A 413 21.66 -20.92 -8.72
N ASP A 414 20.61 -20.21 -9.04
CA ASP A 414 20.61 -19.02 -9.88
C ASP A 414 19.96 -17.87 -9.10
N TYR A 415 20.69 -16.77 -8.90
CA TYR A 415 20.30 -15.66 -8.03
C TYR A 415 20.04 -14.39 -8.84
N PRO A 416 18.76 -13.93 -9.00
CA PRO A 416 18.46 -12.66 -9.61
C PRO A 416 18.70 -11.50 -8.62
N TYR A 417 19.24 -10.38 -9.10
CA TYR A 417 19.53 -9.22 -8.27
C TYR A 417 18.87 -7.93 -8.73
N ALA A 418 18.62 -7.74 -10.03
CA ALA A 418 17.88 -6.59 -10.53
C ALA A 418 17.05 -6.94 -11.76
N ILE A 419 15.98 -6.19 -11.99
CA ILE A 419 15.08 -6.29 -13.14
C ILE A 419 14.67 -4.89 -13.58
N GLU A 420 14.68 -4.61 -14.89
CA GLU A 420 14.22 -3.35 -15.46
C GLU A 420 13.45 -3.52 -16.75
N GLU A 421 12.62 -2.52 -17.08
CA GLU A 421 12.00 -2.38 -18.40
C GLU A 421 12.91 -1.60 -19.33
N THR A 422 13.21 -2.18 -20.50
CA THR A 422 14.01 -1.52 -21.52
C THR A 422 13.15 -0.55 -22.35
N PRO A 423 13.76 0.47 -23.02
CA PRO A 423 13.01 1.46 -23.80
C PRO A 423 12.19 0.90 -24.98
N ASP A 424 12.50 -0.31 -25.42
CA ASP A 424 11.71 -1.05 -26.42
C ASP A 424 10.50 -1.80 -25.81
N GLY A 425 10.27 -1.63 -24.48
CA GLY A 425 9.17 -2.20 -23.73
C GLY A 425 9.35 -3.68 -23.36
N ASN A 426 10.54 -4.24 -23.55
CA ASN A 426 10.92 -5.56 -23.07
C ASN A 426 11.54 -5.49 -21.68
N PHE A 427 11.94 -6.62 -21.10
CA PHE A 427 12.48 -6.66 -19.76
C PHE A 427 13.87 -7.29 -19.74
N VAL A 428 14.71 -6.81 -18.87
CA VAL A 428 16.05 -7.36 -18.64
C VAL A 428 16.23 -7.68 -17.17
N VAL A 429 16.83 -8.84 -16.90
CA VAL A 429 17.17 -9.31 -15.55
C VAL A 429 18.66 -9.56 -15.51
N ILE A 430 19.32 -9.13 -14.44
CA ILE A 430 20.71 -9.46 -14.13
C ILE A 430 20.77 -10.25 -12.83
N GLY A 431 21.71 -11.18 -12.78
CA GLY A 431 21.99 -11.94 -11.59
C GLY A 431 23.23 -12.79 -11.73
N SER A 432 23.30 -13.89 -10.99
CA SER A 432 24.41 -14.85 -11.04
C SER A 432 23.90 -16.25 -11.26
N ILE A 433 24.68 -17.03 -11.98
CA ILE A 433 24.46 -18.46 -12.24
C ILE A 433 25.63 -19.29 -11.75
N ALA A 434 25.37 -20.54 -11.33
CA ALA A 434 26.41 -21.41 -10.76
C ALA A 434 26.84 -22.54 -11.68
N GLU A 435 26.07 -22.96 -12.67
CA GLU A 435 26.36 -24.04 -13.61
C GLU A 435 25.63 -23.86 -14.94
N ASP A 436 26.18 -24.41 -16.02
CA ASP A 436 25.50 -24.50 -17.33
C ASP A 436 24.12 -25.18 -17.25
N GLY A 437 23.16 -24.69 -17.99
CA GLY A 437 21.79 -25.18 -17.90
C GLY A 437 20.97 -25.10 -19.16
N ILE A 438 19.65 -25.28 -19.02
CA ILE A 438 18.71 -25.39 -20.15
C ILE A 438 18.62 -24.09 -20.96
N ASN A 439 18.74 -22.95 -20.29
CA ASN A 439 18.68 -21.62 -20.91
C ASN A 439 20.03 -20.92 -20.95
N ILE A 440 21.10 -21.57 -20.55
CA ILE A 440 22.44 -20.98 -20.45
C ILE A 440 23.31 -21.60 -21.54
N SER A 441 23.84 -20.76 -22.44
CA SER A 441 24.54 -21.23 -23.63
C SER A 441 26.05 -21.46 -23.41
N GLU A 442 26.68 -20.65 -22.61
CA GLU A 442 28.13 -20.73 -22.32
C GLU A 442 28.41 -20.10 -20.94
N MET A 443 29.37 -20.66 -20.19
CA MET A 443 29.93 -20.09 -18.97
C MET A 443 31.46 -19.96 -19.13
N HIS A 444 32.04 -18.91 -18.54
CA HIS A 444 33.51 -18.67 -18.62
C HIS A 444 34.34 -19.53 -17.67
N GLY A 445 33.70 -20.12 -16.65
CA GLY A 445 34.41 -20.88 -15.63
C GLY A 445 33.65 -22.08 -15.07
N VAL A 446 34.00 -22.46 -13.87
CA VAL A 446 33.37 -23.54 -13.08
C VAL A 446 32.76 -22.97 -11.78
N LYS A 447 32.56 -21.66 -11.72
CA LYS A 447 32.07 -20.92 -10.57
C LYS A 447 30.95 -19.94 -11.04
N HIS A 448 30.41 -19.17 -10.12
CA HIS A 448 29.37 -18.21 -10.44
C HIS A 448 29.84 -17.15 -11.44
N ASP A 449 29.08 -16.99 -12.51
CA ASP A 449 29.21 -15.94 -13.51
C ASP A 449 27.98 -15.02 -13.49
N ILE A 450 28.14 -13.84 -14.06
CA ILE A 450 27.05 -12.88 -14.23
C ILE A 450 26.18 -13.30 -15.41
N TRP A 451 24.91 -13.40 -15.18
CA TRP A 451 23.95 -13.77 -16.24
C TRP A 451 22.93 -12.66 -16.45
N VAL A 452 22.78 -12.27 -17.71
CA VAL A 452 21.82 -11.27 -18.13
C VAL A 452 20.86 -11.88 -19.14
N VAL A 453 19.57 -11.76 -18.88
CA VAL A 453 18.52 -12.31 -19.73
C VAL A 453 17.57 -11.20 -20.17
N LYS A 454 17.39 -11.04 -21.47
CA LYS A 454 16.34 -10.17 -22.03
C LYS A 454 15.13 -10.98 -22.43
N ILE A 455 13.98 -10.59 -21.89
CA ILE A 455 12.70 -11.27 -22.04
C ILE A 455 11.77 -10.39 -22.84
N ALA A 456 11.11 -10.97 -23.85
CA ALA A 456 10.12 -10.25 -24.62
C ALA A 456 8.91 -9.88 -23.76
N ASN A 457 8.45 -8.66 -23.89
CA ASN A 457 7.11 -8.30 -23.43
C ASN A 457 6.12 -8.71 -24.53
N ASP A 458 5.83 -10.00 -24.62
CA ASP A 458 4.77 -10.51 -25.47
C ASP A 458 3.43 -10.00 -24.93
N ALA A 459 3.23 -8.68 -25.08
CA ALA A 459 2.08 -8.00 -24.52
C ALA A 459 0.80 -8.73 -24.92
N PRO A 460 -0.10 -8.99 -24.00
CA PRO A 460 -1.43 -9.43 -24.35
C PRO A 460 -2.01 -8.43 -25.35
N SER A 461 -2.75 -8.92 -26.33
CA SER A 461 -3.50 -8.09 -27.28
C SER A 461 -4.09 -6.90 -26.58
N ASN A 462 -4.00 -5.71 -27.19
CA ASN A 462 -4.49 -4.45 -26.62
C ASN A 462 -5.72 -4.63 -25.74
N GLN A 463 -5.62 -4.25 -24.48
CA GLN A 463 -6.68 -4.36 -23.47
C GLN A 463 -6.88 -3.02 -22.78
N ILE A 464 -8.10 -2.78 -22.36
CA ILE A 464 -8.43 -1.64 -21.52
C ILE A 464 -9.23 -2.16 -20.33
N ASN A 465 -8.76 -1.90 -19.14
CA ASN A 465 -9.42 -2.32 -17.92
C ASN A 465 -9.79 -1.10 -17.10
N ILE A 466 -11.09 -0.93 -16.88
CA ILE A 466 -11.57 -0.02 -15.86
C ILE A 466 -11.52 -0.77 -14.54
N ASN A 467 -10.45 -0.53 -13.83
CA ASN A 467 -10.20 -1.26 -12.60
C ASN A 467 -10.79 -0.48 -11.44
N THR A 468 -11.38 -1.17 -10.49
CA THR A 468 -11.77 -0.67 -9.16
C THR A 468 -12.41 0.71 -9.07
N PHE A 469 -13.29 1.06 -9.99
CA PHE A 469 -14.30 2.02 -9.58
C PHE A 469 -15.27 1.25 -8.67
N PRO A 470 -15.25 1.46 -7.35
CA PRO A 470 -16.04 0.65 -6.42
C PRO A 470 -17.53 0.92 -6.63
N ALA A 471 -18.36 -0.02 -6.19
CA ALA A 471 -19.78 0.26 -6.05
C ALA A 471 -19.95 1.48 -5.15
N GLN A 472 -20.49 2.56 -5.68
CA GLN A 472 -20.67 3.78 -4.90
C GLN A 472 -21.96 4.50 -5.30
N ALA A 473 -22.44 5.27 -4.36
CA ALA A 473 -23.60 6.09 -4.52
C ALA A 473 -23.16 7.53 -4.78
N LEU A 474 -23.49 8.05 -5.97
CA LEU A 474 -23.09 9.39 -6.43
C LEU A 474 -24.31 10.25 -6.69
N CYS A 475 -24.20 11.54 -6.46
CA CYS A 475 -25.21 12.50 -6.90
C CYS A 475 -24.97 12.92 -8.35
N PRO A 476 -26.02 13.15 -9.15
CA PRO A 476 -25.87 13.79 -10.46
C PRO A 476 -25.09 15.10 -10.36
N GLY A 477 -24.11 15.33 -11.25
CA GLY A 477 -23.25 16.51 -11.19
C GLY A 477 -22.08 16.43 -10.20
N SER A 478 -21.85 15.29 -9.53
CA SER A 478 -20.67 15.08 -8.69
C SER A 478 -19.40 14.98 -9.52
N GLU A 479 -18.31 15.53 -9.01
CA GLU A 479 -16.96 15.25 -9.51
C GLU A 479 -16.61 13.79 -9.26
N ILE A 480 -16.06 13.13 -10.27
CA ILE A 480 -15.60 11.74 -10.21
C ILE A 480 -14.24 11.60 -10.83
N THR A 481 -13.42 10.76 -10.20
CA THR A 481 -12.13 10.35 -10.69
C THR A 481 -12.21 8.87 -11.06
N VAL A 482 -11.98 8.54 -12.33
CA VAL A 482 -12.13 7.19 -12.87
C VAL A 482 -10.80 6.69 -13.40
N PRO A 483 -10.05 5.89 -12.62
CA PRO A 483 -8.80 5.30 -13.08
C PRO A 483 -9.05 4.13 -14.03
N PHE A 484 -8.21 4.00 -15.03
CA PHE A 484 -8.19 2.86 -15.94
C PHE A 484 -6.76 2.52 -16.39
N ALA A 485 -6.55 1.28 -16.81
CA ALA A 485 -5.30 0.84 -17.39
C ALA A 485 -5.51 0.42 -18.84
N ALA A 486 -4.63 0.86 -19.71
CA ALA A 486 -4.59 0.49 -21.13
C ALA A 486 -3.28 -0.29 -21.40
N TYR A 487 -3.39 -1.51 -21.89
CA TYR A 487 -2.25 -2.37 -22.23
C TYR A 487 -2.13 -2.52 -23.75
N GLY A 488 -0.91 -2.68 -24.24
CA GLY A 488 -0.60 -2.88 -25.65
C GLY A 488 -0.21 -1.59 -26.36
N VAL A 489 -0.25 -1.60 -27.68
CA VAL A 489 0.23 -0.49 -28.54
C VAL A 489 -0.93 0.35 -29.05
N TYR A 490 -0.90 1.64 -28.76
CA TYR A 490 -1.88 2.63 -29.23
C TYR A 490 -1.22 3.66 -30.15
N ASN A 491 -1.92 4.07 -31.19
CA ASN A 491 -1.39 5.00 -32.18
C ASN A 491 -1.49 6.47 -31.74
N ASN A 492 -0.68 7.34 -32.35
CA ASN A 492 -0.64 8.80 -32.06
C ASN A 492 -1.99 9.52 -32.14
N THR A 493 -2.98 8.93 -32.80
CA THR A 493 -4.33 9.50 -32.96
C THR A 493 -5.34 8.86 -32.01
N ASN A 494 -4.87 8.04 -31.08
CA ASN A 494 -5.77 7.37 -30.15
C ASN A 494 -6.43 8.36 -29.18
N VAL A 495 -7.72 8.10 -28.91
CA VAL A 495 -8.52 8.80 -27.90
C VAL A 495 -9.18 7.74 -27.03
N TYR A 496 -8.91 7.79 -25.74
CA TYR A 496 -9.68 7.05 -24.74
C TYR A 496 -10.96 7.81 -24.42
N SER A 497 -12.08 7.10 -24.36
CA SER A 497 -13.40 7.68 -24.03
C SER A 497 -14.01 6.91 -22.87
N LEU A 498 -14.37 7.62 -21.81
CA LEU A 498 -15.15 7.09 -20.70
C LEU A 498 -16.63 7.09 -21.08
N GLU A 499 -17.26 5.94 -21.04
CA GLU A 499 -18.70 5.76 -21.33
C GLU A 499 -19.43 5.32 -20.07
N ILE A 500 -20.64 5.85 -19.89
CA ILE A 500 -21.61 5.39 -18.86
C ILE A 500 -22.76 4.66 -19.54
N SER A 501 -23.21 3.58 -18.93
CA SER A 501 -24.40 2.80 -19.36
C SER A 501 -25.70 3.56 -19.10
N ASP A 502 -26.82 2.97 -19.47
CA ASP A 502 -28.14 3.37 -18.95
C ASP A 502 -28.36 2.82 -17.51
N ALA A 503 -29.47 3.20 -16.90
CA ALA A 503 -29.83 2.83 -15.52
C ALA A 503 -30.04 1.31 -15.29
N THR A 504 -29.98 0.49 -16.32
CA THR A 504 -30.08 -0.97 -16.27
C THR A 504 -28.72 -1.65 -16.48
N GLY A 505 -27.62 -0.89 -16.55
CA GLY A 505 -26.29 -1.39 -16.84
C GLY A 505 -26.01 -1.66 -18.32
N SER A 506 -26.92 -1.26 -19.23
CA SER A 506 -26.80 -1.55 -20.66
C SER A 506 -26.00 -0.47 -21.40
N PHE A 507 -25.04 -0.91 -22.21
CA PHE A 507 -24.29 -0.05 -23.15
C PHE A 507 -24.83 -0.09 -24.57
N ALA A 508 -26.13 -0.33 -24.74
CA ALA A 508 -26.76 -0.29 -26.06
C ALA A 508 -26.75 1.11 -26.68
N SER A 509 -26.80 2.15 -25.84
CA SER A 509 -26.71 3.56 -26.24
C SER A 509 -25.95 4.33 -25.14
N PRO A 510 -24.64 4.13 -25.01
CA PRO A 510 -23.86 4.72 -23.93
C PRO A 510 -23.67 6.22 -24.14
N GLU A 511 -23.60 6.95 -23.05
CA GLU A 511 -23.19 8.36 -23.06
C GLU A 511 -21.68 8.47 -22.84
N THR A 512 -21.01 9.34 -23.60
CA THR A 512 -19.58 9.62 -23.39
C THR A 512 -19.45 10.74 -22.36
N VAL A 513 -18.86 10.42 -21.22
CA VAL A 513 -18.68 11.34 -20.08
C VAL A 513 -17.42 12.18 -20.19
N ALA A 514 -16.32 11.57 -20.66
CA ALA A 514 -15.02 12.24 -20.82
C ALA A 514 -14.17 11.61 -21.91
N THR A 515 -13.14 12.34 -22.39
CA THR A 515 -12.17 11.84 -23.36
C THR A 515 -10.76 12.32 -23.06
N ILE A 516 -9.76 11.47 -23.31
CA ILE A 516 -8.32 11.77 -23.22
C ILE A 516 -7.64 11.36 -24.51
N ALA A 517 -6.95 12.31 -25.18
CA ALA A 517 -6.11 12.00 -26.33
C ALA A 517 -4.74 11.51 -25.83
N SER A 518 -4.45 10.21 -25.94
CA SER A 518 -3.19 9.63 -25.52
C SER A 518 -2.88 8.36 -26.32
N LYS A 519 -1.62 8.20 -26.68
CA LYS A 519 -1.07 6.94 -27.22
C LYS A 519 -0.42 6.06 -26.14
N ALA A 520 -0.23 6.60 -24.95
CA ALA A 520 0.45 5.89 -23.89
C ALA A 520 -0.38 4.66 -23.47
N SER A 521 0.29 3.54 -23.30
CA SER A 521 -0.15 2.43 -22.48
C SER A 521 0.10 2.79 -21.02
N GLY A 522 -0.45 1.99 -20.10
CA GLY A 522 -0.29 2.20 -18.68
C GLY A 522 -1.53 2.83 -18.05
N PHE A 523 -1.31 3.52 -16.93
CA PHE A 523 -2.39 4.11 -16.15
C PHE A 523 -2.80 5.46 -16.69
N HIS A 524 -4.11 5.65 -16.68
CA HIS A 524 -4.76 6.89 -17.02
C HIS A 524 -5.90 7.14 -16.02
N GLU A 525 -6.28 8.39 -15.91
CA GLU A 525 -7.35 8.81 -15.03
C GLU A 525 -8.24 9.82 -15.76
N PHE A 526 -9.55 9.66 -15.62
CA PHE A 526 -10.51 10.68 -16.01
C PHE A 526 -10.92 11.47 -14.78
N GLU A 527 -10.56 12.72 -14.71
CA GLU A 527 -11.18 13.70 -13.83
C GLU A 527 -12.36 14.32 -14.57
N THR A 528 -13.59 14.09 -14.13
CA THR A 528 -14.78 14.54 -14.82
C THR A 528 -15.96 14.74 -13.87
N ILE A 529 -17.08 15.22 -14.41
CA ILE A 529 -18.31 15.42 -13.67
C ILE A 529 -19.34 14.42 -14.20
N LEU A 530 -20.00 13.70 -13.29
CA LEU A 530 -21.13 12.83 -13.64
C LEU A 530 -22.23 13.68 -14.30
N PRO A 531 -22.85 13.27 -15.43
CA PRO A 531 -23.88 14.07 -16.09
C PRO A 531 -24.97 14.52 -15.11
N ALA A 532 -25.30 15.81 -15.15
CA ALA A 532 -26.26 16.39 -14.22
C ALA A 532 -27.71 15.96 -14.49
N ASP A 533 -28.00 15.49 -15.69
CA ASP A 533 -29.27 15.01 -16.19
C ASP A 533 -29.38 13.48 -16.18
N ILE A 534 -28.42 12.79 -15.58
CA ILE A 534 -28.47 11.33 -15.43
C ILE A 534 -29.68 10.93 -14.60
N VAL A 535 -30.46 10.00 -15.12
CA VAL A 535 -31.68 9.53 -14.45
C VAL A 535 -31.33 8.77 -13.18
N PRO A 536 -31.96 9.00 -12.02
CA PRO A 536 -31.72 8.19 -10.84
C PRO A 536 -31.95 6.70 -11.10
N GLY A 537 -30.94 5.88 -10.74
CA GLY A 537 -30.96 4.45 -10.97
C GLY A 537 -29.88 3.73 -10.16
N GLY A 538 -29.91 2.42 -10.13
CA GLY A 538 -29.07 1.59 -9.26
C GLY A 538 -28.01 0.74 -9.94
N ASP A 539 -28.02 0.65 -11.28
CA ASP A 539 -27.23 -0.35 -11.98
C ASP A 539 -26.34 0.25 -13.06
N TYR A 540 -26.00 1.54 -12.94
CA TYR A 540 -25.07 2.17 -13.89
C TYR A 540 -23.70 1.54 -13.86
N LYS A 541 -23.10 1.39 -15.04
CA LYS A 541 -21.76 0.90 -15.28
C LYS A 541 -20.92 1.93 -16.03
N LEU A 542 -19.63 1.90 -15.81
CA LEU A 542 -18.64 2.64 -16.58
C LEU A 542 -17.78 1.67 -17.39
N ARG A 543 -17.34 2.11 -18.56
CA ARG A 543 -16.29 1.44 -19.35
C ARG A 543 -15.47 2.46 -20.10
N VAL A 544 -14.27 2.06 -20.49
CA VAL A 544 -13.39 2.89 -21.35
C VAL A 544 -13.24 2.19 -22.68
N LYS A 545 -13.24 2.97 -23.76
CA LYS A 545 -12.89 2.51 -25.11
C LYS A 545 -11.76 3.32 -25.70
N SER A 546 -10.98 2.71 -26.58
CA SER A 546 -10.01 3.40 -27.43
C SER A 546 -10.52 3.55 -28.86
N SER A 547 -9.97 4.54 -29.56
CA SER A 547 -10.31 4.80 -30.95
C SER A 547 -9.31 4.22 -31.96
N ASN A 548 -8.05 4.01 -31.54
CA ASN A 548 -7.00 3.54 -32.44
C ASN A 548 -5.87 2.75 -31.74
N PRO A 549 -5.91 1.40 -31.75
CA PRO A 549 -6.95 0.59 -32.37
C PRO A 549 -8.30 0.70 -31.63
N PRO A 550 -9.42 0.51 -32.32
CA PRO A 550 -10.73 0.55 -31.68
C PRO A 550 -10.90 -0.68 -30.78
N LEU A 551 -11.04 -0.42 -29.50
CA LEU A 551 -11.20 -1.46 -28.48
C LEU A 551 -12.21 -1.01 -27.43
N ILE A 552 -13.01 -1.93 -26.93
CA ILE A 552 -13.91 -1.75 -25.80
C ILE A 552 -13.30 -2.46 -24.61
N GLY A 553 -13.04 -1.72 -23.54
CA GLY A 553 -12.50 -2.24 -22.30
C GLY A 553 -13.55 -2.94 -21.42
N THR A 554 -13.08 -3.44 -20.29
CA THR A 554 -13.94 -4.07 -19.28
C THR A 554 -14.88 -3.03 -18.66
N GLU A 555 -15.98 -3.51 -18.12
CA GLU A 555 -16.90 -2.72 -17.28
C GLU A 555 -16.36 -2.68 -15.83
N ASN A 556 -16.68 -1.61 -15.10
CA ASN A 556 -16.40 -1.57 -13.66
C ASN A 556 -17.18 -2.67 -12.91
N GLN A 557 -16.58 -3.21 -11.85
CA GLN A 557 -17.18 -4.34 -11.12
C GLN A 557 -18.35 -3.96 -10.21
N GLY A 558 -18.38 -2.73 -9.72
CA GLY A 558 -19.41 -2.24 -8.82
C GLY A 558 -20.50 -1.44 -9.54
N ASP A 559 -21.73 -1.50 -9.05
CA ASP A 559 -22.81 -0.68 -9.57
C ASP A 559 -22.72 0.75 -9.04
N ILE A 560 -23.00 1.73 -9.91
CA ILE A 560 -23.11 3.13 -9.52
C ILE A 560 -24.59 3.43 -9.31
N THR A 561 -24.92 3.85 -8.10
CA THR A 561 -26.27 4.30 -7.75
C THR A 561 -26.34 5.81 -7.76
N THR A 562 -27.25 6.37 -8.53
CA THR A 562 -27.38 7.83 -8.71
C THR A 562 -28.48 8.46 -7.86
N CYS A 563 -29.00 7.89 -6.90
CA CYS A 563 -29.78 8.43 -5.80
C CYS A 563 -29.50 7.56 -4.58
N PRO A 564 -28.54 7.94 -3.75
CA PRO A 564 -28.01 7.06 -2.71
C PRO A 564 -29.03 6.66 -1.66
N VAL A 565 -28.97 5.42 -1.21
CA VAL A 565 -29.73 4.95 -0.06
C VAL A 565 -29.10 5.51 1.21
N PRO A 566 -29.84 6.13 2.14
CA PRO A 566 -29.31 6.61 3.39
C PRO A 566 -28.63 5.48 4.19
N ALA A 567 -27.43 5.76 4.68
CA ALA A 567 -26.61 4.85 5.49
C ALA A 567 -26.59 5.27 6.97
N SER A 568 -25.83 4.57 7.81
CA SER A 568 -25.61 4.90 9.23
C SER A 568 -26.92 5.14 10.01
N LEU A 569 -27.84 4.17 9.94
CA LEU A 569 -29.13 4.25 10.62
C LEU A 569 -28.91 4.19 12.13
N ILE A 570 -29.48 5.17 12.86
CA ILE A 570 -29.38 5.27 14.32
C ILE A 570 -30.78 5.53 14.89
N ASP A 571 -31.10 4.86 16.01
CA ASP A 571 -32.31 5.12 16.78
C ASP A 571 -31.97 5.45 18.23
N ILE A 572 -32.70 6.44 18.76
CA ILE A 572 -32.60 6.85 20.16
C ILE A 572 -34.02 6.84 20.74
N VAL A 573 -34.27 6.02 21.75
CA VAL A 573 -35.53 5.96 22.44
C VAL A 573 -35.60 7.08 23.48
N LEU A 574 -36.49 8.05 23.27
CA LEU A 574 -36.66 9.22 24.13
C LEU A 574 -37.61 8.96 25.31
N SER A 575 -38.67 8.19 25.07
CA SER A 575 -39.73 8.00 26.07
C SER A 575 -40.55 6.70 25.82
N ALA A 576 -41.57 6.51 26.62
CA ALA A 576 -42.57 5.47 26.42
C ALA A 576 -43.42 5.68 25.14
N SER A 577 -43.44 6.89 24.58
CA SER A 577 -44.27 7.25 23.44
C SER A 577 -43.54 7.95 22.29
N SER A 578 -42.21 8.09 22.34
CA SER A 578 -41.42 8.74 21.30
C SER A 578 -40.03 8.12 21.10
N ALA A 579 -39.52 8.19 19.88
CA ALA A 579 -38.15 7.81 19.50
C ALA A 579 -37.64 8.75 18.41
N THR A 580 -36.38 9.13 18.46
CA THR A 580 -35.71 9.85 17.39
C THR A 580 -34.91 8.84 16.57
N ILE A 581 -35.07 8.90 15.26
CA ILE A 581 -34.32 8.11 14.29
C ILE A 581 -33.52 9.06 13.41
N SER A 582 -32.32 8.67 13.04
CA SER A 582 -31.43 9.46 12.17
C SER A 582 -30.68 8.56 11.20
N TRP A 583 -30.15 9.17 10.16
CA TRP A 583 -29.37 8.52 9.12
C TRP A 583 -28.31 9.48 8.59
N ALA A 584 -27.32 8.97 7.85
CA ALA A 584 -26.35 9.81 7.18
C ALA A 584 -27.06 10.69 6.12
N ASP A 585 -26.69 11.94 6.05
CA ASP A 585 -27.20 12.87 5.07
C ASP A 585 -26.86 12.43 3.64
N VAL A 586 -27.73 12.74 2.69
CA VAL A 586 -27.55 12.48 1.26
C VAL A 586 -27.69 13.81 0.53
N ASN A 587 -26.56 14.40 0.14
CA ASN A 587 -26.49 15.78 -0.39
C ASN A 587 -27.43 16.06 -1.59
N CYS A 588 -27.82 15.05 -2.36
CA CYS A 588 -28.75 15.19 -3.47
C CYS A 588 -30.19 14.81 -3.14
N ALA A 589 -30.50 14.47 -1.90
CA ALA A 589 -31.88 14.22 -1.50
C ALA A 589 -32.61 15.55 -1.21
N GLU A 590 -33.75 15.78 -1.85
CA GLU A 590 -34.63 16.89 -1.50
C GLU A 590 -35.40 16.57 -0.23
N THR A 591 -35.81 15.31 -0.08
CA THR A 591 -36.53 14.81 1.10
C THR A 591 -36.18 13.34 1.33
N PHE A 592 -36.57 12.86 2.51
CA PHE A 592 -36.44 11.45 2.87
C PHE A 592 -37.82 10.87 3.12
N THR A 593 -38.12 9.69 2.58
CA THR A 593 -39.34 8.92 2.94
C THR A 593 -38.97 7.89 4.00
N VAL A 594 -39.51 8.07 5.19
CA VAL A 594 -39.37 7.11 6.29
C VAL A 594 -40.61 6.23 6.37
N LYS A 595 -40.44 4.95 6.55
CA LYS A 595 -41.50 4.01 6.89
C LYS A 595 -41.21 3.34 8.22
N TYR A 596 -42.18 3.31 9.11
CA TYR A 596 -42.09 2.62 10.39
C TYR A 596 -43.37 1.85 10.71
N LYS A 597 -43.24 0.83 11.52
CA LYS A 597 -44.35 -0.01 12.00
C LYS A 597 -44.00 -0.75 13.28
N LYS A 598 -44.97 -1.29 14.01
CA LYS A 598 -44.72 -2.30 15.03
C LYS A 598 -44.02 -3.52 14.41
N ALA A 599 -43.07 -4.09 15.12
CA ALA A 599 -42.29 -5.24 14.64
C ALA A 599 -43.21 -6.44 14.32
N ILE A 600 -44.23 -6.65 15.13
CA ILE A 600 -45.22 -7.72 14.94
C ILE A 600 -46.61 -7.14 14.70
N GLY A 601 -47.22 -7.50 13.58
CA GLY A 601 -48.63 -7.25 13.28
C GLY A 601 -49.02 -5.81 12.88
N GLY A 602 -48.06 -4.91 12.67
CA GLY A 602 -48.29 -3.50 12.32
C GLY A 602 -48.30 -3.21 10.81
N SER A 603 -49.14 -2.29 10.37
CA SER A 603 -49.06 -1.70 9.03
C SER A 603 -47.97 -0.63 8.97
N TRP A 604 -47.34 -0.45 7.81
CA TRP A 604 -46.34 0.58 7.59
C TRP A 604 -47.01 1.98 7.60
N ILE A 605 -46.51 2.86 8.44
CA ILE A 605 -46.82 4.29 8.45
C ILE A 605 -45.70 4.98 7.66
N THR A 606 -46.08 5.91 6.77
CA THR A 606 -45.11 6.64 5.94
C THR A 606 -45.09 8.10 6.37
N VAL A 607 -43.89 8.65 6.56
CA VAL A 607 -43.63 10.05 6.92
C VAL A 607 -42.50 10.55 6.02
N THR A 608 -42.53 11.83 5.66
CA THR A 608 -41.43 12.50 4.94
C THR A 608 -40.69 13.45 5.87
N SER A 609 -39.39 13.56 5.69
CA SER A 609 -38.51 14.51 6.39
C SER A 609 -37.67 15.27 5.37
N THR A 610 -37.40 16.56 5.63
CA THR A 610 -36.39 17.34 4.90
C THR A 610 -35.00 17.21 5.54
N ASP A 611 -34.97 16.72 6.75
CA ASP A 611 -33.72 16.54 7.53
C ASP A 611 -33.40 15.06 7.66
N SER A 612 -32.13 14.76 7.88
CA SER A 612 -31.62 13.40 8.15
C SER A 612 -31.91 12.88 9.57
N VAL A 613 -32.81 13.57 10.28
CA VAL A 613 -33.27 13.22 11.63
C VAL A 613 -34.78 13.36 11.70
N LEU A 614 -35.47 12.44 12.36
CA LEU A 614 -36.93 12.46 12.54
C LEU A 614 -37.30 11.94 13.92
N THR A 615 -38.12 12.72 14.65
CA THR A 615 -38.71 12.25 15.91
C THR A 615 -40.12 11.67 15.65
N LEU A 616 -40.24 10.39 15.92
CA LEU A 616 -41.49 9.66 15.88
C LEU A 616 -42.23 9.85 17.23
N THR A 617 -43.48 10.25 17.20
CA THR A 617 -44.30 10.45 18.39
C THR A 617 -45.59 9.60 18.34
N GLY A 618 -46.28 9.47 19.46
CA GLY A 618 -47.50 8.68 19.54
C GLY A 618 -47.27 7.17 19.45
N LEU A 619 -46.05 6.72 19.77
CA LEU A 619 -45.71 5.31 19.86
C LEU A 619 -46.34 4.67 21.11
N LEU A 620 -46.52 3.37 21.10
CA LEU A 620 -47.01 2.65 22.28
C LEU A 620 -45.82 2.24 23.18
N PRO A 621 -46.01 2.29 24.51
CA PRO A 621 -44.96 1.84 25.44
C PRO A 621 -44.60 0.37 25.24
N GLU A 622 -43.35 0.03 25.61
CA GLU A 622 -42.79 -1.33 25.55
C GLU A 622 -43.04 -2.04 24.19
N THR A 623 -43.09 -1.25 23.14
CA THR A 623 -43.44 -1.75 21.80
C THR A 623 -42.20 -1.72 20.91
N GLU A 624 -41.79 -2.89 20.43
CA GLU A 624 -40.78 -2.98 19.39
C GLU A 624 -41.34 -2.46 18.08
N SER A 625 -40.62 -1.51 17.49
CA SER A 625 -40.93 -0.90 16.19
C SER A 625 -39.78 -1.09 15.21
N LYS A 626 -40.09 -1.28 13.95
CA LYS A 626 -39.14 -1.35 12.84
C LYS A 626 -39.28 -0.18 11.91
N TRP A 627 -38.16 0.31 11.38
CA TRP A 627 -38.19 1.42 10.45
C TRP A 627 -37.21 1.24 9.33
N LYS A 628 -37.40 1.98 8.25
CA LYS A 628 -36.50 2.06 7.09
C LYS A 628 -36.67 3.40 6.40
N VAL A 629 -35.66 3.86 5.72
CA VAL A 629 -35.62 5.16 5.06
C VAL A 629 -35.09 5.01 3.63
N ARG A 630 -35.49 5.93 2.77
CA ARG A 630 -34.93 6.12 1.43
C ARG A 630 -34.78 7.61 1.14
N SER A 631 -33.85 7.94 0.23
CA SER A 631 -33.75 9.28 -0.35
C SER A 631 -34.78 9.48 -1.45
N ASP A 632 -35.34 10.66 -1.52
CA ASP A 632 -36.15 11.14 -2.62
C ASP A 632 -35.36 12.32 -3.26
N CYS A 633 -34.63 12.03 -4.35
CA CYS A 633 -33.60 12.93 -4.90
C CYS A 633 -34.13 13.95 -5.90
N ASN A 634 -35.41 13.87 -6.24
CA ASN A 634 -36.10 14.83 -7.07
C ASN A 634 -37.62 14.77 -6.79
N ALA A 635 -38.36 15.82 -7.15
CA ALA A 635 -39.80 15.86 -7.01
C ALA A 635 -40.57 14.82 -7.87
N SER A 636 -39.90 14.19 -8.82
CA SER A 636 -40.45 13.11 -9.63
C SER A 636 -40.72 11.84 -8.80
N PRO A 637 -41.83 11.16 -8.97
CA PRO A 637 -42.12 9.92 -8.26
C PRO A 637 -41.19 8.76 -8.63
N THR A 638 -40.38 8.88 -9.67
CA THR A 638 -39.40 7.87 -10.13
C THR A 638 -38.02 8.04 -9.54
N ASP A 639 -37.68 9.24 -9.05
CA ASP A 639 -36.31 9.60 -8.65
C ASP A 639 -36.06 9.34 -7.16
N LYS A 640 -36.14 8.09 -6.78
CA LYS A 640 -36.09 7.63 -5.39
C LYS A 640 -35.14 6.48 -5.24
N SER A 641 -34.32 6.50 -4.18
CA SER A 641 -33.50 5.35 -3.85
C SER A 641 -34.39 4.13 -3.46
N ALA A 642 -33.76 2.97 -3.42
CA ALA A 642 -34.33 1.85 -2.69
C ALA A 642 -34.48 2.22 -1.20
N PHE A 643 -35.37 1.53 -0.49
CA PHE A 643 -35.35 1.64 0.98
C PHE A 643 -34.10 0.92 1.53
N SER A 644 -33.58 1.43 2.65
CA SER A 644 -32.52 0.76 3.38
C SER A 644 -32.85 -0.73 3.60
N LEU A 645 -31.90 -1.60 3.31
CA LEU A 645 -32.10 -3.06 3.40
C LEU A 645 -32.24 -3.52 4.85
N ILE A 646 -31.62 -2.81 5.77
CA ILE A 646 -31.67 -3.09 7.20
C ILE A 646 -32.86 -2.33 7.75
N THR A 647 -33.81 -3.06 8.27
CA THR A 647 -34.86 -2.49 9.12
C THR A 647 -34.34 -2.48 10.54
N GLU A 648 -33.90 -1.34 10.99
CA GLU A 648 -33.54 -1.17 12.40
C GLU A 648 -34.78 -1.33 13.27
N SER A 649 -34.58 -1.79 14.49
CA SER A 649 -35.65 -1.91 15.46
C SER A 649 -35.29 -1.26 16.77
N PHE A 650 -36.25 -0.54 17.35
CA PHE A 650 -36.14 0.03 18.68
C PHE A 650 -37.34 -0.38 19.53
N THR A 651 -37.17 -0.43 20.84
CA THR A 651 -38.24 -0.69 21.79
C THR A 651 -38.45 0.56 22.64
N THR A 652 -39.67 1.08 22.65
CA THR A 652 -40.05 2.22 23.50
C THR A 652 -39.96 1.86 24.99
N LEU A 653 -39.67 2.84 25.82
CA LEU A 653 -39.54 2.65 27.26
C LEU A 653 -40.87 2.18 27.90
N PRO A 654 -40.83 1.49 29.04
CA PRO A 654 -42.02 1.17 29.80
C PRO A 654 -42.63 2.44 30.38
N LEU A 655 -43.96 2.44 30.57
CA LEU A 655 -44.63 3.44 31.41
C LEU A 655 -44.21 3.25 32.86
N LYS A 656 -43.61 4.24 33.47
CA LYS A 656 -43.33 4.24 34.90
C LYS A 656 -44.58 4.60 35.66
N GLU A 657 -44.83 3.90 36.77
CA GLU A 657 -45.92 4.21 37.70
C GLU A 657 -45.68 5.65 38.23
N GLY A 658 -46.52 6.63 37.80
CA GLY A 658 -46.33 8.05 38.08
C GLY A 658 -46.25 8.95 36.83
N ASP A 659 -46.13 8.41 35.63
CA ASP A 659 -45.99 9.13 34.34
C ASP A 659 -47.27 9.87 33.89
N LEU A 660 -48.34 9.87 34.73
CA LEU A 660 -49.60 10.56 34.43
C LEU A 660 -49.56 12.09 34.67
N VAL A 661 -48.42 12.65 35.07
CA VAL A 661 -48.17 14.10 35.13
C VAL A 661 -46.79 14.35 34.58
N MET A 662 -46.61 14.26 33.29
CA MET A 662 -45.35 14.59 32.63
C MET A 662 -45.37 16.01 32.09
N ASN A 663 -44.53 16.82 32.66
CA ASN A 663 -44.08 18.06 32.00
C ASN A 663 -43.03 17.63 30.95
N ASN A 664 -43.43 17.55 29.68
CA ASN A 664 -42.49 17.41 28.58
C ASN A 664 -41.67 18.69 28.50
N PHE A 665 -40.34 18.56 28.39
CA PHE A 665 -39.52 19.67 27.98
C PHE A 665 -38.76 19.34 26.69
N VAL A 666 -38.61 20.38 25.88
CA VAL A 666 -37.89 20.31 24.61
C VAL A 666 -36.72 21.27 24.67
N ILE A 667 -35.60 20.84 24.10
CA ILE A 667 -34.40 21.68 23.96
C ILE A 667 -34.20 22.01 22.48
N THR A 668 -34.10 23.29 22.17
CA THR A 668 -33.92 23.80 20.81
C THR A 668 -33.04 25.06 20.79
N PRO A 669 -32.25 25.28 19.75
CA PRO A 669 -31.81 24.33 18.75
C PRO A 669 -30.88 23.27 19.34
N ASN A 670 -30.78 22.13 18.68
CA ASN A 670 -29.84 21.09 19.03
C ASN A 670 -29.47 20.38 17.71
N PRO A 671 -28.30 20.57 17.16
CA PRO A 671 -27.12 21.31 17.72
C PRO A 671 -27.31 22.81 17.90
N THR A 672 -26.43 23.41 18.70
CA THR A 672 -26.38 24.87 18.95
C THR A 672 -24.94 25.36 19.18
N SER A 673 -24.66 26.61 18.77
CA SER A 673 -23.35 27.25 19.02
C SER A 673 -23.38 28.26 20.20
N ASP A 674 -24.50 28.96 20.39
CA ASP A 674 -24.55 30.10 21.29
C ASP A 674 -25.61 30.01 22.39
N TRP A 675 -26.81 29.58 22.02
CA TRP A 675 -27.96 29.62 22.90
C TRP A 675 -28.76 28.32 22.84
N LEU A 676 -29.13 27.82 24.01
CA LEU A 676 -29.99 26.66 24.20
C LEU A 676 -31.28 27.09 24.82
N THR A 677 -32.40 26.81 24.19
CA THR A 677 -33.73 27.10 24.74
C THR A 677 -34.38 25.84 25.30
N ILE A 678 -34.73 25.87 26.56
CA ILE A 678 -35.54 24.85 27.22
C ILE A 678 -37.00 25.31 27.25
N GLN A 679 -37.86 24.54 26.60
CA GLN A 679 -39.32 24.79 26.56
C GLN A 679 -40.05 23.70 27.37
N MET A 680 -40.94 24.12 28.24
CA MET A 680 -41.74 23.26 29.13
C MET A 680 -43.22 23.51 28.93
N ASP A 681 -44.04 22.47 28.96
CA ASP A 681 -45.50 22.57 28.73
C ASP A 681 -46.25 23.29 29.84
N TYR A 682 -45.71 23.37 31.07
CA TYR A 682 -46.31 24.07 32.22
C TYR A 682 -45.26 24.85 33.02
N ILE A 683 -45.73 25.97 33.61
CA ILE A 683 -44.86 26.87 34.40
C ILE A 683 -44.50 26.23 35.74
N THR A 684 -43.32 25.69 35.85
CA THR A 684 -42.72 25.28 37.12
C THR A 684 -41.29 25.80 37.16
N SER A 685 -40.79 26.10 38.35
CA SER A 685 -39.37 26.37 38.49
C SER A 685 -38.63 25.03 38.46
N ALA A 686 -37.56 24.96 37.69
CA ALA A 686 -36.66 23.82 37.62
C ALA A 686 -35.21 24.28 37.78
N TYR A 687 -34.37 23.37 38.27
CA TYR A 687 -32.92 23.57 38.35
C TYR A 687 -32.27 22.75 37.24
N TYR A 688 -31.52 23.42 36.37
CA TYR A 688 -30.80 22.72 35.32
C TYR A 688 -29.32 22.58 35.63
N GLN A 689 -28.72 21.50 35.20
CA GLN A 689 -27.29 21.21 35.25
C GLN A 689 -26.83 20.65 33.90
N LEU A 690 -25.72 21.18 33.37
CA LEU A 690 -25.09 20.71 32.16
C LEU A 690 -23.82 19.99 32.52
N PHE A 691 -23.65 18.76 32.04
CA PHE A 691 -22.49 17.93 32.27
C PHE A 691 -21.80 17.65 30.93
N SER A 692 -20.46 17.66 30.93
CA SER A 692 -19.66 17.07 29.86
C SER A 692 -19.76 15.55 29.87
N THR A 693 -19.36 14.89 28.80
CA THR A 693 -19.44 13.43 28.65
C THR A 693 -18.60 12.65 29.68
N ASP A 694 -17.57 13.27 30.25
CA ASP A 694 -16.79 12.74 31.37
C ASP A 694 -17.44 12.95 32.74
N GLY A 695 -18.67 13.48 32.78
CA GLY A 695 -19.47 13.67 33.99
C GLY A 695 -19.14 14.93 34.81
N LYS A 696 -18.34 15.85 34.27
CA LYS A 696 -18.02 17.11 34.91
C LYS A 696 -19.15 18.13 34.73
N LEU A 697 -19.62 18.74 35.80
CA LEU A 697 -20.57 19.84 35.75
C LEU A 697 -19.91 21.07 35.14
N VAL A 698 -20.49 21.61 34.07
CA VAL A 698 -19.95 22.76 33.30
C VAL A 698 -20.82 24.00 33.38
N LEU A 699 -22.13 23.84 33.59
CA LEU A 699 -23.06 24.95 33.73
C LEU A 699 -24.24 24.53 34.61
N GLU A 700 -24.81 25.43 35.40
CA GLU A 700 -25.99 25.19 36.19
C GLU A 700 -26.77 26.46 36.46
N GLY A 701 -28.07 26.33 36.76
CA GLY A 701 -28.91 27.49 37.09
C GLY A 701 -30.37 27.10 37.28
N THR A 702 -31.19 28.08 37.57
CA THR A 702 -32.66 27.93 37.71
C THR A 702 -33.37 28.51 36.52
N ILE A 703 -34.42 27.82 36.06
CA ILE A 703 -35.30 28.27 35.02
C ILE A 703 -36.72 28.46 35.61
N ASN A 704 -37.36 29.54 35.21
CA ASN A 704 -38.69 29.92 35.66
C ASN A 704 -39.52 30.33 34.44
N GLY A 705 -40.64 29.63 34.20
CA GLY A 705 -41.50 29.87 33.05
C GLY A 705 -41.44 28.77 31.98
N SER A 706 -42.32 28.88 30.98
CA SER A 706 -42.49 27.87 29.93
C SER A 706 -41.36 27.85 28.89
N GLN A 707 -40.56 28.89 28.77
CA GLN A 707 -39.44 29.00 27.83
C GLN A 707 -38.28 29.76 28.46
N ASN A 708 -37.09 29.14 28.50
CA ASN A 708 -35.89 29.72 29.08
C ASN A 708 -34.69 29.49 28.16
N THR A 709 -33.92 30.55 27.93
CA THR A 709 -32.72 30.48 27.09
C THR A 709 -31.48 30.49 27.94
N ILE A 710 -30.53 29.61 27.65
CA ILE A 710 -29.28 29.42 28.35
C ILE A 710 -28.13 29.73 27.37
N ASP A 711 -27.22 30.58 27.80
CA ASP A 711 -26.01 30.90 27.07
C ASP A 711 -25.01 29.74 27.21
N VAL A 712 -24.63 29.15 26.08
CA VAL A 712 -23.67 28.05 26.00
C VAL A 712 -22.47 28.40 25.14
N SER A 713 -22.35 29.65 24.68
CA SER A 713 -21.29 30.14 23.80
C SER A 713 -19.87 30.01 24.39
N SER A 714 -19.76 29.84 25.71
CA SER A 714 -18.49 29.61 26.37
C SER A 714 -18.05 28.15 26.48
N LEU A 715 -18.89 27.21 26.02
CA LEU A 715 -18.61 25.78 26.07
C LEU A 715 -17.85 25.35 24.81
N ASN A 716 -17.00 24.36 24.98
CA ASN A 716 -16.29 23.78 23.83
C ASN A 716 -17.26 22.93 22.97
N THR A 717 -16.98 22.83 21.68
CA THR A 717 -17.68 21.92 20.77
C THR A 717 -17.68 20.50 21.34
N GLY A 718 -18.84 19.86 21.38
CA GLY A 718 -18.97 18.50 21.92
C GLY A 718 -20.37 18.14 22.38
N MET A 719 -20.52 16.90 22.83
CA MET A 719 -21.78 16.42 23.42
C MET A 719 -21.83 16.74 24.93
N TYR A 720 -22.99 17.17 25.39
CA TYR A 720 -23.27 17.47 26.81
C TYR A 720 -24.58 16.82 27.24
N ILE A 721 -24.76 16.65 28.53
CA ILE A 721 -25.99 16.12 29.14
C ILE A 721 -26.62 17.24 29.94
N VAL A 722 -27.81 17.66 29.52
CA VAL A 722 -28.66 18.58 30.31
C VAL A 722 -29.49 17.76 31.27
N LYS A 723 -29.33 18.02 32.55
CA LYS A 723 -30.14 17.42 33.62
C LYS A 723 -31.06 18.50 34.21
N LEU A 724 -32.36 18.24 34.17
CA LEU A 724 -33.41 19.10 34.74
C LEU A 724 -33.98 18.45 35.98
N ASN A 725 -33.95 19.19 37.10
CA ASN A 725 -34.45 18.77 38.38
C ASN A 725 -35.66 19.65 38.75
N THR A 726 -36.82 19.08 38.86
CA THR A 726 -38.02 19.73 39.48
C THR A 726 -38.21 19.21 40.91
N ASN A 727 -39.15 19.77 41.65
CA ASN A 727 -39.43 19.32 43.00
C ASN A 727 -39.90 17.84 43.10
N THR A 728 -40.33 17.28 41.95
CA THR A 728 -40.94 15.94 41.91
C THR A 728 -40.23 14.97 40.97
N ASN A 729 -39.40 15.45 40.02
CA ASN A 729 -38.78 14.62 39.00
C ASN A 729 -37.45 15.17 38.50
N THR A 730 -36.58 14.25 38.00
CA THR A 730 -35.30 14.57 37.33
C THR A 730 -35.33 13.97 35.93
N GLN A 731 -35.05 14.77 34.91
CA GLN A 731 -34.93 14.31 33.52
C GLN A 731 -33.57 14.74 32.93
N SER A 732 -33.06 13.98 31.95
CA SER A 732 -31.79 14.29 31.28
C SER A 732 -31.98 14.15 29.77
N LEU A 733 -31.39 15.07 29.00
CA LEU A 733 -31.34 15.09 27.55
C LEU A 733 -29.92 15.39 27.07
N ASN A 734 -29.55 14.83 25.95
CA ASN A 734 -28.30 15.14 25.30
C ASN A 734 -28.43 16.40 24.43
N VAL A 735 -27.41 17.23 24.46
CA VAL A 735 -27.29 18.42 23.63
C VAL A 735 -25.91 18.44 22.96
N ILE A 736 -25.87 18.87 21.72
CA ILE A 736 -24.65 19.04 20.95
C ILE A 736 -24.35 20.54 20.85
N ILE A 737 -23.14 20.92 21.25
CA ILE A 737 -22.60 22.27 21.11
C ILE A 737 -21.62 22.25 19.94
N GLU A 738 -21.79 23.14 18.95
CA GLU A 738 -20.96 23.29 17.75
C GLU A 738 -20.02 24.47 17.80
#